data_e8c203e5f34ed4fc1ad6de9b15152e7a
#
_entry.id   e8c203e5f34ed4fc1ad6de9b15152e7a
#
_cell.length_a   1.000
_cell.length_b   1.000
_cell.length_c   1.000
_cell.angle_alpha   90.00
_cell.angle_beta   90.00
_cell.angle_gamma   90.00
#
_symmetry.space_group_name_H-M   'P 1'
#
loop_
_entity.id
_entity.type
_entity.pdbx_description
1 polymer ?
#
loop_
_entity_poly.entity_id
_entity_poly.type
_entity_poly.pdbx_seq_one_letter_code
_entity_poly.pdbx_strand_id
1 'polypeptide(L)'
;MAKPKYKLSDTRNIGIMAHIDAGKTTTTERILYYTGKTHKIGEVHEGAATMDWMVQEQERGVTITSAATTCFWNKDGKDYRIQIIDTPGHVDFTAEVERCLRVLDGAVAVFDAVAGVQPQSETVWRQASTFNVPRIAFINKYDRVGADFFNAIETMKDRLDANAVAAQVPMGAEDNFWGVIDLVTMTAWDFKADEKGMTYPEPMDEIPAEFADIAATKREELLDAAASFDDELMEKILMEEDFTVEELKAALRKGVLANELNLVFVGSAYKNKGVQELLDAVVDYLPSPLDVEAVTGTDPDTGEEIQRHPSFDEPFSGLVFKIMTDPFVGKLTYVRVYSGRAESGSYVVNASNGQRERLGRILEMNAAERIDRDDAAAGDIVACVGFKNSTTGDTLCAEGKEIVLEKIEFAKPVIDVAIEPKTKAEQDKMSLALTKLAEEDPTFQVSTNHETGQTIIAGMGELHLEIIVDRLLREFKVDANVGKPQVAYRETAGHDVEKAEGKFVRQSGGRGQYGHAVIKLEKMEEGFGYEFVNAIVGGVVPKEYIPSIDKGIQEALNTGVIAGFPVLDVKVTLFDGSYHEVDSSEAAFKIAGSMAIKDALKKSDPQLLEPIMAVEVETPEQYMGDVMGNLSGRRGKIEGMEDRKNSKLIRAKVPLGEMFGYATDLRSQTQGRASYTLQFDSYEPAPKSIVDEVMSKNA
;
A
#
# COMPACT_ATOMS: atom_id res chain seq x y z
N MET A 1 -26.19 14.12 -24.24
CA MET A 1 -25.69 13.73 -22.91
C MET A 1 -25.87 14.91 -21.95
N ALA A 2 -26.31 14.67 -20.72
CA ALA A 2 -26.40 15.73 -19.71
C ALA A 2 -24.96 16.22 -19.40
N LYS A 3 -24.81 17.52 -19.03
CA LYS A 3 -23.49 18.02 -18.59
C LYS A 3 -23.05 17.30 -17.33
N PRO A 4 -21.74 17.00 -17.16
CA PRO A 4 -21.24 16.41 -15.94
C PRO A 4 -21.60 17.31 -14.74
N LYS A 5 -21.93 16.68 -13.62
CA LYS A 5 -22.39 17.36 -12.39
C LYS A 5 -21.28 18.24 -11.79
N TYR A 6 -20.01 17.85 -11.98
CA TYR A 6 -18.84 18.53 -11.41
C TYR A 6 -17.80 18.81 -12.50
N LYS A 7 -17.01 19.87 -12.30
CA LYS A 7 -15.88 20.18 -13.16
C LYS A 7 -14.63 19.48 -12.66
N LEU A 8 -13.78 19.00 -13.58
CA LEU A 8 -12.51 18.38 -13.23
C LEU A 8 -11.57 19.34 -12.50
N SER A 9 -11.51 20.61 -12.92
CA SER A 9 -10.68 21.66 -12.27
C SER A 9 -11.05 21.89 -10.80
N ASP A 10 -12.30 21.62 -10.44
CA ASP A 10 -12.85 21.89 -9.11
C ASP A 10 -12.92 20.61 -8.25
N THR A 11 -12.30 19.52 -8.73
CA THR A 11 -12.24 18.23 -8.04
C THR A 11 -10.83 18.00 -7.46
N ARG A 12 -10.77 17.40 -6.28
CA ARG A 12 -9.54 16.92 -5.63
C ARG A 12 -9.76 15.49 -5.16
N ASN A 13 -8.90 14.58 -5.59
CA ASN A 13 -8.89 13.19 -5.14
C ASN A 13 -7.68 12.98 -4.26
N ILE A 14 -7.89 12.98 -2.97
CA ILE A 14 -6.81 13.02 -2.00
C ILE A 14 -6.83 11.80 -1.08
N GLY A 15 -5.63 11.37 -0.68
CA GLY A 15 -5.43 10.42 0.41
C GLY A 15 -4.94 11.14 1.67
N ILE A 16 -5.35 10.61 2.83
CA ILE A 16 -4.76 11.03 4.09
C ILE A 16 -3.88 9.88 4.58
N MET A 17 -2.57 10.13 4.65
CA MET A 17 -1.58 9.16 5.03
C MET A 17 -0.87 9.58 6.31
N ALA A 18 -0.62 8.65 7.21
CA ALA A 18 -0.01 8.93 8.51
C ALA A 18 0.57 7.67 9.15
N HIS A 19 1.47 7.86 10.10
CA HIS A 19 1.81 6.84 11.08
C HIS A 19 0.60 6.51 11.98
N ILE A 20 0.57 5.30 12.57
CA ILE A 20 -0.40 4.92 13.61
C ILE A 20 -0.38 6.00 14.71
N ASP A 21 -1.55 6.38 15.18
CA ASP A 21 -1.74 7.40 16.22
C ASP A 21 -1.25 8.83 15.88
N ALA A 22 -0.80 9.13 14.65
CA ALA A 22 -0.49 10.53 14.28
C ALA A 22 -1.74 11.43 14.18
N GLY A 23 -2.92 10.83 14.24
CA GLY A 23 -4.22 11.52 14.22
C GLY A 23 -4.86 11.58 12.84
N LYS A 24 -4.58 10.60 11.97
CA LYS A 24 -5.18 10.46 10.64
C LYS A 24 -6.71 10.51 10.70
N THR A 25 -7.34 9.55 11.38
CA THR A 25 -8.80 9.45 11.49
C THR A 25 -9.40 10.70 12.12
N THR A 26 -8.74 11.27 13.15
CA THR A 26 -9.19 12.53 13.77
C THR A 26 -9.18 13.67 12.75
N THR A 27 -8.13 13.79 11.93
CA THR A 27 -8.04 14.82 10.90
C THR A 27 -9.14 14.64 9.85
N THR A 28 -9.35 13.41 9.38
CA THR A 28 -10.41 13.07 8.42
C THR A 28 -11.81 13.41 8.99
N GLU A 29 -12.10 13.02 10.23
CA GLU A 29 -13.38 13.34 10.88
C GLU A 29 -13.61 14.85 11.02
N ARG A 30 -12.57 15.66 11.30
CA ARG A 30 -12.67 17.12 11.31
C ARG A 30 -12.93 17.70 9.92
N ILE A 31 -12.30 17.17 8.88
CA ILE A 31 -12.58 17.56 7.50
C ILE A 31 -14.06 17.27 7.16
N LEU A 32 -14.57 16.09 7.49
CA LEU A 32 -15.99 15.74 7.26
C LEU A 32 -16.95 16.65 8.05
N TYR A 33 -16.57 17.04 9.24
CA TYR A 33 -17.36 17.94 10.06
C TYR A 33 -17.41 19.36 9.48
N TYR A 34 -16.26 19.95 9.13
CA TYR A 34 -16.19 21.29 8.53
C TYR A 34 -16.85 21.39 7.16
N THR A 35 -16.84 20.33 6.40
CA THR A 35 -17.53 20.24 5.11
C THR A 35 -19.04 19.94 5.25
N GLY A 36 -19.56 19.89 6.48
CA GLY A 36 -20.99 19.66 6.76
C GLY A 36 -21.46 18.24 6.43
N LYS A 37 -20.53 17.31 6.20
CA LYS A 37 -20.87 15.92 5.88
C LYS A 37 -21.36 15.15 7.11
N THR A 38 -20.81 15.45 8.27
CA THR A 38 -21.23 14.92 9.56
C THR A 38 -21.73 16.06 10.47
N HIS A 39 -22.78 15.79 11.26
CA HIS A 39 -23.33 16.77 12.20
C HIS A 39 -22.76 16.64 13.61
N LYS A 40 -21.98 15.61 13.86
CA LYS A 40 -21.31 15.35 15.13
C LYS A 40 -19.84 15.08 14.85
N ILE A 41 -18.99 15.56 15.72
CA ILE A 41 -17.59 15.23 15.73
C ILE A 41 -17.46 13.77 16.20
N GLY A 42 -16.99 12.87 15.32
CA GLY A 42 -16.70 11.50 15.67
C GLY A 42 -15.39 11.43 16.47
N GLU A 43 -15.45 10.97 17.70
CA GLU A 43 -14.25 10.72 18.52
C GLU A 43 -13.79 9.27 18.32
N VAL A 44 -12.53 9.09 17.91
CA VAL A 44 -11.93 7.76 17.64
C VAL A 44 -11.97 6.88 18.90
N HIS A 45 -11.65 7.47 20.06
CA HIS A 45 -11.62 6.75 21.34
C HIS A 45 -13.01 6.29 21.83
N GLU A 46 -14.07 6.85 21.29
CA GLU A 46 -15.46 6.47 21.61
C GLU A 46 -16.05 5.50 20.57
N GLY A 47 -15.26 5.10 19.54
CA GLY A 47 -15.74 4.25 18.45
C GLY A 47 -16.81 4.92 17.57
N ALA A 48 -16.82 6.27 17.55
CA ALA A 48 -17.85 7.06 16.86
C ALA A 48 -17.36 7.64 15.52
N ALA A 49 -16.17 7.27 15.07
CA ALA A 49 -15.58 7.75 13.82
C ALA A 49 -16.36 7.19 12.61
N THR A 50 -16.73 8.07 11.69
CA THR A 50 -17.53 7.74 10.49
C THR A 50 -16.75 6.91 9.50
N MET A 51 -15.44 7.19 9.35
CA MET A 51 -14.58 6.50 8.38
C MET A 51 -14.15 5.11 8.85
N ASP A 52 -13.99 4.89 10.15
CA ASP A 52 -13.73 3.58 10.75
C ASP A 52 -15.07 2.84 10.93
N TRP A 53 -15.62 2.35 9.84
CA TRP A 53 -16.98 1.75 9.82
C TRP A 53 -17.01 0.28 10.25
N MET A 54 -15.87 -0.41 10.21
CA MET A 54 -15.78 -1.79 10.69
C MET A 54 -15.72 -1.85 12.22
N VAL A 55 -16.42 -2.84 12.81
CA VAL A 55 -16.38 -3.04 14.26
C VAL A 55 -14.95 -3.26 14.76
N GLN A 56 -14.12 -3.97 13.98
CA GLN A 56 -12.71 -4.21 14.32
C GLN A 56 -11.87 -2.94 14.32
N GLU A 57 -12.13 -2.01 13.41
CA GLU A 57 -11.48 -0.69 13.38
C GLU A 57 -11.81 0.10 14.64
N GLN A 58 -13.10 0.13 15.00
CA GLN A 58 -13.59 0.84 16.17
C GLN A 58 -13.06 0.24 17.49
N GLU A 59 -13.05 -1.10 17.61
CA GLU A 59 -12.54 -1.79 18.79
C GLU A 59 -11.03 -1.64 18.98
N ARG A 60 -10.27 -1.61 17.88
CA ARG A 60 -8.80 -1.56 17.90
C ARG A 60 -8.23 -0.15 17.78
N GLY A 61 -9.04 0.82 17.34
CA GLY A 61 -8.63 2.21 17.08
C GLY A 61 -7.67 2.37 15.91
N VAL A 62 -7.68 1.43 14.95
CA VAL A 62 -6.82 1.44 13.77
C VAL A 62 -7.63 1.26 12.50
N THR A 63 -7.35 2.04 11.47
CA THR A 63 -7.95 1.85 10.15
C THR A 63 -7.36 0.61 9.49
N ILE A 64 -8.22 -0.31 9.08
CA ILE A 64 -7.87 -1.59 8.46
C ILE A 64 -8.11 -1.52 6.95
N THR A 65 -9.29 -1.04 6.55
CA THR A 65 -9.68 -0.90 5.15
C THR A 65 -9.81 0.55 4.78
N SER A 66 -9.43 0.89 3.55
CA SER A 66 -9.66 2.23 3.03
C SER A 66 -11.15 2.52 2.87
N ALA A 67 -11.58 3.69 3.32
CA ALA A 67 -12.92 4.21 3.10
C ALA A 67 -12.86 5.41 2.16
N ALA A 68 -13.83 5.49 1.25
CA ALA A 68 -13.96 6.63 0.34
C ALA A 68 -15.15 7.50 0.75
N THR A 69 -14.96 8.81 0.76
CA THR A 69 -16.03 9.77 1.07
C THR A 69 -15.88 11.01 0.20
N THR A 70 -17.00 11.52 -0.27
CA THR A 70 -17.06 12.77 -1.04
C THR A 70 -17.62 13.89 -0.16
N CYS A 71 -16.89 14.99 -0.09
CA CYS A 71 -17.30 16.21 0.61
C CYS A 71 -17.09 17.45 -0.27
N PHE A 72 -17.59 18.59 0.19
CA PHE A 72 -17.54 19.85 -0.55
C PHE A 72 -16.98 20.93 0.37
N TRP A 73 -16.03 21.69 -0.15
CA TRP A 73 -15.44 22.82 0.56
C TRP A 73 -15.69 24.11 -0.21
N ASN A 74 -16.27 25.10 0.45
CA ASN A 74 -16.47 26.42 -0.14
C ASN A 74 -15.28 27.30 0.18
N LYS A 75 -14.60 27.76 -0.87
CA LYS A 75 -13.52 28.72 -0.77
C LYS A 75 -13.79 29.87 -1.73
N ASP A 76 -13.75 31.09 -1.21
CA ASP A 76 -13.97 32.33 -1.98
C ASP A 76 -15.28 32.33 -2.78
N GLY A 77 -16.34 31.71 -2.22
CA GLY A 77 -17.66 31.60 -2.87
C GLY A 77 -17.74 30.54 -3.98
N LYS A 78 -16.72 29.71 -4.13
CA LYS A 78 -16.68 28.60 -5.08
C LYS A 78 -16.62 27.26 -4.34
N ASP A 79 -17.50 26.33 -4.73
CA ASP A 79 -17.51 24.98 -4.16
C ASP A 79 -16.53 24.06 -4.88
N TYR A 80 -15.65 23.46 -4.11
CA TYR A 80 -14.72 22.41 -4.54
C TYR A 80 -15.19 21.05 -4.05
N ARG A 81 -15.13 20.07 -4.92
CA ARG A 81 -15.44 18.68 -4.60
C ARG A 81 -14.16 17.98 -4.16
N ILE A 82 -14.15 17.46 -2.95
CA ILE A 82 -13.01 16.71 -2.40
C ILE A 82 -13.45 15.26 -2.18
N GLN A 83 -12.81 14.34 -2.86
CA GLN A 83 -12.96 12.90 -2.65
C GLN A 83 -11.78 12.43 -1.80
N ILE A 84 -12.07 11.96 -0.61
CA ILE A 84 -11.07 11.52 0.36
C ILE A 84 -11.04 9.99 0.38
N ILE A 85 -9.86 9.42 0.24
CA ILE A 85 -9.60 8.02 0.55
C ILE A 85 -8.78 7.97 1.83
N ASP A 86 -9.37 7.45 2.90
CA ASP A 86 -8.67 7.22 4.16
C ASP A 86 -7.86 5.93 4.04
N THR A 87 -6.52 6.03 4.13
CA THR A 87 -5.62 4.90 3.95
C THR A 87 -5.22 4.27 5.28
N PRO A 88 -5.05 2.94 5.38
CA PRO A 88 -4.51 2.34 6.59
C PRO A 88 -3.12 2.88 6.93
N GLY A 89 -2.80 2.91 8.23
CA GLY A 89 -1.47 3.32 8.69
C GLY A 89 -0.58 2.15 9.12
N HIS A 90 -1.09 0.91 9.14
CA HIS A 90 -0.35 -0.25 9.62
C HIS A 90 0.33 -1.02 8.49
N VAL A 91 1.56 -1.47 8.74
CA VAL A 91 2.40 -2.17 7.74
C VAL A 91 1.79 -3.48 7.22
N ASP A 92 0.97 -4.16 8.01
CA ASP A 92 0.28 -5.38 7.59
C ASP A 92 -0.75 -5.11 6.48
N PHE A 93 -1.12 -3.84 6.25
CA PHE A 93 -2.07 -3.41 5.23
C PHE A 93 -1.40 -2.62 4.10
N THR A 94 -0.12 -2.86 3.85
CA THR A 94 0.67 -2.19 2.79
C THR A 94 -0.02 -2.24 1.43
N ALA A 95 -0.60 -3.37 1.06
CA ALA A 95 -1.33 -3.51 -0.21
C ALA A 95 -2.57 -2.61 -0.30
N GLU A 96 -3.26 -2.37 0.81
CA GLU A 96 -4.38 -1.43 0.86
C GLU A 96 -3.89 0.00 0.64
N VAL A 97 -2.74 0.35 1.19
CA VAL A 97 -2.09 1.66 0.97
C VAL A 97 -1.68 1.82 -0.50
N GLU A 98 -1.00 0.83 -1.08
CA GLU A 98 -0.52 0.86 -2.47
C GLU A 98 -1.65 1.04 -3.48
N ARG A 99 -2.74 0.26 -3.33
CA ARG A 99 -3.89 0.39 -4.24
C ARG A 99 -4.63 1.73 -4.09
N CYS A 100 -4.61 2.33 -2.89
CA CYS A 100 -5.14 3.68 -2.71
C CYS A 100 -4.25 4.73 -3.37
N LEU A 101 -2.93 4.69 -3.11
CA LEU A 101 -1.97 5.64 -3.68
C LEU A 101 -1.99 5.64 -5.22
N ARG A 102 -2.24 4.49 -5.84
CA ARG A 102 -2.32 4.35 -7.31
C ARG A 102 -3.46 5.16 -7.94
N VAL A 103 -4.53 5.45 -7.18
CA VAL A 103 -5.73 6.10 -7.69
C VAL A 103 -5.94 7.52 -7.17
N LEU A 104 -5.06 7.98 -6.30
CA LEU A 104 -5.05 9.35 -5.78
C LEU A 104 -4.35 10.30 -6.74
N ASP A 105 -4.83 11.54 -6.76
CA ASP A 105 -4.15 12.62 -7.48
C ASP A 105 -3.17 13.35 -6.56
N GLY A 106 -3.46 13.43 -5.25
CA GLY A 106 -2.59 14.04 -4.25
C GLY A 106 -2.80 13.47 -2.86
N ALA A 107 -1.97 13.85 -1.90
CA ALA A 107 -2.06 13.35 -0.54
C ALA A 107 -1.78 14.43 0.52
N VAL A 108 -2.35 14.23 1.71
CA VAL A 108 -1.99 14.94 2.93
C VAL A 108 -1.25 13.99 3.84
N ALA A 109 0.02 14.29 4.12
CA ALA A 109 0.85 13.51 5.04
C ALA A 109 0.77 14.11 6.44
N VAL A 110 0.21 13.36 7.39
CA VAL A 110 0.01 13.81 8.77
C VAL A 110 1.13 13.28 9.66
N PHE A 111 1.82 14.18 10.34
CA PHE A 111 2.90 13.86 11.28
C PHE A 111 2.54 14.33 12.70
N ASP A 112 3.08 13.66 13.71
CA ASP A 112 2.94 14.04 15.11
C ASP A 112 3.96 15.14 15.45
N ALA A 113 3.52 16.24 16.03
CA ALA A 113 4.36 17.39 16.35
C ALA A 113 5.43 17.09 17.42
N VAL A 114 5.27 16.05 18.21
CA VAL A 114 6.24 15.61 19.23
C VAL A 114 7.23 14.61 18.65
N ALA A 115 6.73 13.61 17.92
CA ALA A 115 7.54 12.51 17.42
C ALA A 115 8.20 12.80 16.05
N GLY A 116 7.69 13.75 15.29
CA GLY A 116 8.15 14.02 13.93
C GLY A 116 7.92 12.84 13.00
N VAL A 117 8.90 12.57 12.15
CA VAL A 117 8.86 11.41 11.24
C VAL A 117 9.10 10.11 12.00
N GLN A 118 8.18 9.17 11.85
CA GLN A 118 8.21 7.85 12.45
C GLN A 118 8.38 6.77 11.37
N PRO A 119 8.79 5.52 11.70
CA PRO A 119 9.14 4.49 10.70
C PRO A 119 8.05 4.20 9.66
N GLN A 120 6.81 4.14 10.09
CA GLN A 120 5.69 3.90 9.15
C GLN A 120 5.47 5.11 8.24
N SER A 121 5.74 6.33 8.73
CA SER A 121 5.70 7.53 7.88
C SER A 121 6.71 7.42 6.73
N GLU A 122 7.92 6.90 7.00
CA GLU A 122 8.94 6.69 5.96
C GLU A 122 8.47 5.69 4.90
N THR A 123 7.83 4.59 5.33
CA THR A 123 7.31 3.58 4.41
C THR A 123 6.23 4.15 3.50
N VAL A 124 5.21 4.78 4.07
CA VAL A 124 4.10 5.35 3.29
C VAL A 124 4.58 6.51 2.41
N TRP A 125 5.53 7.32 2.89
CA TRP A 125 6.15 8.38 2.11
C TRP A 125 6.89 7.85 0.89
N ARG A 126 7.68 6.78 1.06
CA ARG A 126 8.40 6.11 -0.03
C ARG A 126 7.44 5.52 -1.06
N GLN A 127 6.37 4.85 -0.60
CA GLN A 127 5.32 4.35 -1.49
C GLN A 127 4.65 5.49 -2.28
N ALA A 128 4.31 6.61 -1.63
CA ALA A 128 3.76 7.77 -2.32
C ALA A 128 4.74 8.36 -3.36
N SER A 129 6.06 8.30 -3.09
CA SER A 129 7.09 8.69 -4.06
C SER A 129 7.17 7.73 -5.25
N THR A 130 7.04 6.42 -5.00
CA THR A 130 7.02 5.41 -6.08
C THR A 130 5.85 5.64 -7.05
N PHE A 131 4.69 6.05 -6.54
CA PHE A 131 3.51 6.37 -7.36
C PHE A 131 3.47 7.83 -7.82
N ASN A 132 4.53 8.59 -7.58
CA ASN A 132 4.65 10.02 -7.93
C ASN A 132 3.46 10.87 -7.45
N VAL A 133 2.97 10.62 -6.23
CA VAL A 133 1.81 11.33 -5.65
C VAL A 133 2.28 12.64 -5.02
N PRO A 134 1.86 13.82 -5.56
CA PRO A 134 2.10 15.12 -4.96
C PRO A 134 1.48 15.23 -3.58
N ARG A 135 2.17 15.87 -2.64
CA ARG A 135 1.71 15.88 -1.24
C ARG A 135 2.10 17.15 -0.49
N ILE A 136 1.22 17.52 0.43
CA ILE A 136 1.46 18.52 1.47
C ILE A 136 1.55 17.83 2.83
N ALA A 137 2.22 18.45 3.78
CA ALA A 137 2.40 17.91 5.13
C ALA A 137 1.56 18.67 6.14
N PHE A 138 1.03 17.98 7.14
CA PHE A 138 0.29 18.55 8.26
C PHE A 138 0.88 18.05 9.57
N ILE A 139 1.53 18.95 10.32
CA ILE A 139 2.06 18.66 11.64
C ILE A 139 0.94 18.81 12.66
N ASN A 140 0.42 17.66 13.06
CA ASN A 140 -0.75 17.53 13.94
C ASN A 140 -0.35 17.39 15.41
N LYS A 141 -1.31 17.55 16.32
CA LYS A 141 -1.13 17.45 17.78
C LYS A 141 -0.20 18.50 18.35
N TYR A 142 -0.17 19.67 17.76
CA TYR A 142 0.67 20.77 18.23
C TYR A 142 0.27 21.32 19.62
N ASP A 143 -0.88 20.86 20.15
CA ASP A 143 -1.36 21.08 21.51
C ASP A 143 -0.68 20.20 22.58
N ARG A 144 0.15 19.23 22.19
CA ARG A 144 0.80 18.32 23.13
C ARG A 144 2.07 18.91 23.73
N VAL A 145 2.36 18.52 24.98
CA VAL A 145 3.61 18.89 25.65
C VAL A 145 4.81 18.32 24.87
N GLY A 146 5.78 19.17 24.57
CA GLY A 146 6.96 18.84 23.79
C GLY A 146 6.76 18.93 22.28
N ALA A 147 5.63 19.45 21.79
CA ALA A 147 5.41 19.70 20.37
C ALA A 147 6.38 20.75 19.83
N ASP A 148 7.02 20.44 18.70
CA ASP A 148 7.98 21.32 18.05
C ASP A 148 7.82 21.24 16.53
N PHE A 149 7.22 22.28 15.95
CA PHE A 149 6.93 22.36 14.53
C PHE A 149 8.17 22.33 13.65
N PHE A 150 9.17 23.12 14.00
CA PHE A 150 10.39 23.23 13.19
C PHE A 150 11.26 21.99 13.30
N ASN A 151 11.33 21.37 14.48
CA ASN A 151 11.99 20.08 14.61
C ASN A 151 11.30 18.99 13.79
N ALA A 152 9.97 18.99 13.73
CA ALA A 152 9.24 18.05 12.87
C ALA A 152 9.61 18.24 11.38
N ILE A 153 9.74 19.49 10.90
CA ILE A 153 10.22 19.79 9.53
C ILE A 153 11.64 19.28 9.31
N GLU A 154 12.55 19.50 10.25
CA GLU A 154 13.92 19.00 10.12
C GLU A 154 13.96 17.47 10.06
N THR A 155 13.13 16.75 10.83
CA THR A 155 13.03 15.29 10.71
C THR A 155 12.52 14.86 9.33
N MET A 156 11.69 15.66 8.65
CA MET A 156 11.26 15.37 7.28
C MET A 156 12.42 15.52 6.29
N LYS A 157 13.25 16.54 6.44
CA LYS A 157 14.44 16.74 5.60
C LYS A 157 15.45 15.61 5.82
N ASP A 158 15.75 15.29 7.06
CA ASP A 158 16.79 14.33 7.43
C ASP A 158 16.40 12.87 7.10
N ARG A 159 15.15 12.49 7.29
CA ARG A 159 14.71 11.08 7.20
C ARG A 159 13.96 10.72 5.94
N LEU A 160 13.30 11.71 5.32
CA LEU A 160 12.50 11.50 4.10
C LEU A 160 13.16 12.07 2.86
N ASP A 161 14.31 12.77 3.01
CA ASP A 161 14.94 13.56 1.94
C ASP A 161 13.93 14.53 1.27
N ALA A 162 13.02 15.09 2.09
CA ALA A 162 11.93 15.93 1.64
C ALA A 162 12.37 17.40 1.58
N ASN A 163 12.08 18.08 0.47
CA ASN A 163 12.18 19.55 0.42
C ASN A 163 10.99 20.17 1.17
N ALA A 164 11.00 20.03 2.49
CA ALA A 164 9.94 20.48 3.38
C ALA A 164 10.14 21.94 3.77
N VAL A 165 9.15 22.77 3.43
CA VAL A 165 9.16 24.22 3.67
C VAL A 165 7.92 24.63 4.44
N ALA A 166 8.09 25.43 5.51
CA ALA A 166 6.98 25.94 6.30
C ALA A 166 6.10 26.87 5.46
N ALA A 167 4.82 26.57 5.36
CA ALA A 167 3.80 27.46 4.79
C ALA A 167 3.18 28.35 5.87
N GLN A 168 3.35 27.99 7.14
CA GLN A 168 2.80 28.67 8.31
C GLN A 168 3.83 28.73 9.44
N VAL A 169 3.65 29.70 10.34
CA VAL A 169 4.33 29.77 11.63
C VAL A 169 3.28 29.68 12.74
N PRO A 170 3.39 28.72 13.69
CA PRO A 170 2.45 28.63 14.79
C PRO A 170 2.62 29.76 15.77
N MET A 171 1.53 30.28 16.31
CA MET A 171 1.50 31.27 17.40
C MET A 171 1.15 30.58 18.71
N GLY A 172 2.08 30.66 19.67
CA GLY A 172 2.04 29.86 20.90
C GLY A 172 2.51 28.43 20.68
N ALA A 173 2.46 27.61 21.72
CA ALA A 173 2.83 26.20 21.69
C ALA A 173 2.03 25.43 22.76
N GLU A 174 1.86 24.14 22.57
CA GLU A 174 1.18 23.24 23.51
C GLU A 174 -0.24 23.75 23.84
N ASP A 175 -0.63 23.80 25.11
CA ASP A 175 -1.95 24.30 25.52
C ASP A 175 -2.18 25.77 25.12
N ASN A 176 -1.10 26.55 24.93
CA ASN A 176 -1.14 27.96 24.51
C ASN A 176 -1.08 28.13 22.97
N PHE A 177 -1.23 27.11 22.19
CA PHE A 177 -1.37 27.21 20.73
C PHE A 177 -2.69 27.90 20.39
N TRP A 178 -2.65 29.11 19.87
CA TRP A 178 -3.84 29.94 19.66
C TRP A 178 -4.03 30.50 18.27
N GLY A 179 -3.07 30.34 17.37
CA GLY A 179 -3.19 30.82 16.01
C GLY A 179 -2.02 30.41 15.11
N VAL A 180 -2.09 30.84 13.87
CA VAL A 180 -1.02 30.65 12.87
C VAL A 180 -0.80 31.92 12.06
N ILE A 181 0.42 32.10 11.57
CA ILE A 181 0.75 33.11 10.57
C ILE A 181 0.89 32.38 9.23
N ASP A 182 0.05 32.74 8.27
CA ASP A 182 0.17 32.30 6.89
C ASP A 182 1.32 33.05 6.22
N LEU A 183 2.36 32.34 5.85
CA LEU A 183 3.55 32.90 5.21
C LEU A 183 3.33 33.29 3.74
N VAL A 184 2.27 32.80 3.10
CA VAL A 184 1.94 33.16 1.72
C VAL A 184 1.27 34.51 1.63
N THR A 185 0.39 34.83 2.55
CA THR A 185 -0.35 36.11 2.61
C THR A 185 0.23 37.08 3.64
N MET A 186 1.15 36.64 4.50
CA MET A 186 1.64 37.35 5.66
C MET A 186 0.51 37.87 6.57
N THR A 187 -0.46 37.00 6.81
CA THR A 187 -1.64 37.27 7.65
C THR A 187 -1.59 36.37 8.88
N ALA A 188 -1.75 36.95 10.06
CA ALA A 188 -1.92 36.17 11.27
C ALA A 188 -3.41 35.84 11.47
N TRP A 189 -3.69 34.58 11.82
CA TRP A 189 -5.02 34.04 12.04
C TRP A 189 -5.19 33.61 13.49
N ASP A 190 -6.20 34.18 14.18
CA ASP A 190 -6.57 33.80 15.54
C ASP A 190 -7.65 32.72 15.50
N PHE A 191 -7.37 31.54 16.08
CA PHE A 191 -8.33 30.43 16.16
C PHE A 191 -9.51 30.70 17.10
N LYS A 192 -9.47 31.79 17.85
CA LYS A 192 -10.42 32.13 18.91
C LYS A 192 -10.70 31.00 19.91
N ALA A 193 -11.23 31.37 21.06
CA ALA A 193 -11.64 30.43 22.11
C ALA A 193 -12.99 29.73 21.78
N ASP A 194 -13.23 29.36 20.53
CA ASP A 194 -14.38 28.54 20.17
C ASP A 194 -14.01 27.06 20.41
N GLU A 195 -14.47 26.53 21.56
CA GLU A 195 -14.23 25.13 21.94
C GLU A 195 -14.70 24.11 20.89
N LYS A 196 -15.59 24.51 19.98
CA LYS A 196 -16.10 23.66 18.90
C LYS A 196 -15.44 23.91 17.55
N GLY A 197 -14.60 24.95 17.42
CA GLY A 197 -13.93 25.30 16.17
C GLY A 197 -14.87 25.55 14.99
N MET A 198 -16.12 25.96 15.26
CA MET A 198 -17.17 26.11 14.25
C MET A 198 -16.99 27.34 13.36
N THR A 199 -16.33 28.33 13.88
CA THR A 199 -16.05 29.59 13.16
C THR A 199 -14.72 29.49 12.44
N TYR A 200 -14.69 29.99 11.20
CA TYR A 200 -13.44 30.16 10.49
C TYR A 200 -12.54 31.12 11.30
N PRO A 201 -11.22 30.89 11.37
CA PRO A 201 -10.30 31.79 12.06
C PRO A 201 -10.47 33.25 11.59
N GLU A 202 -10.27 34.21 12.47
CA GLU A 202 -10.33 35.62 12.09
C GLU A 202 -8.93 36.16 11.80
N PRO A 203 -8.79 36.94 10.70
CA PRO A 203 -7.53 37.58 10.41
C PRO A 203 -7.27 38.70 11.46
N MET A 204 -6.05 38.80 11.87
CA MET A 204 -5.57 39.89 12.74
C MET A 204 -5.12 41.07 11.88
N ASP A 205 -5.24 42.28 12.42
CA ASP A 205 -4.83 43.50 11.71
C ASP A 205 -3.30 43.55 11.50
N GLU A 206 -2.53 42.99 12.44
CA GLU A 206 -1.05 42.97 12.42
C GLU A 206 -0.51 41.65 12.97
N ILE A 207 0.65 41.21 12.46
CA ILE A 207 1.39 40.09 13.03
C ILE A 207 1.93 40.50 14.39
N PRO A 208 1.70 39.71 15.47
CA PRO A 208 2.23 40.04 16.80
C PRO A 208 3.76 40.19 16.79
N ALA A 209 4.28 41.23 17.43
CA ALA A 209 5.71 41.60 17.38
C ALA A 209 6.65 40.45 17.78
N GLU A 210 6.22 39.60 18.71
CA GLU A 210 7.00 38.43 19.15
C GLU A 210 7.22 37.36 18.08
N PHE A 211 6.39 37.31 17.03
CA PHE A 211 6.49 36.35 15.91
C PHE A 211 6.99 37.03 14.63
N ALA A 212 7.15 38.34 14.59
CA ALA A 212 7.48 39.07 13.35
C ALA A 212 8.81 38.61 12.72
N ASP A 213 9.86 38.47 13.55
CA ASP A 213 11.19 38.07 13.06
C ASP A 213 11.21 36.64 12.49
N ILE A 214 10.58 35.70 13.20
CA ILE A 214 10.52 34.33 12.71
C ILE A 214 9.64 34.19 11.45
N ALA A 215 8.55 34.97 11.40
CA ALA A 215 7.69 35.00 10.22
C ALA A 215 8.44 35.55 8.99
N ALA A 216 9.21 36.63 9.17
CA ALA A 216 10.03 37.22 8.12
C ALA A 216 11.09 36.23 7.61
N THR A 217 11.84 35.58 8.52
CA THR A 217 12.85 34.58 8.15
C THR A 217 12.24 33.40 7.41
N LYS A 218 11.11 32.84 7.88
CA LYS A 218 10.44 31.72 7.23
C LYS A 218 9.75 32.12 5.94
N ARG A 219 9.36 33.36 5.80
CA ARG A 219 8.87 33.92 4.53
C ARG A 219 9.98 33.94 3.48
N GLU A 220 11.20 34.36 3.84
CA GLU A 220 12.35 34.34 2.94
C GLU A 220 12.65 32.92 2.45
N GLU A 221 12.68 31.92 3.36
CA GLU A 221 12.85 30.50 2.98
C GLU A 221 11.76 30.03 2.01
N LEU A 222 10.51 30.44 2.21
CA LEU A 222 9.39 30.11 1.34
C LEU A 222 9.52 30.75 -0.04
N LEU A 223 9.97 32.01 -0.11
CA LEU A 223 10.20 32.73 -1.37
C LEU A 223 11.34 32.13 -2.16
N ASP A 224 12.45 31.77 -1.51
CA ASP A 224 13.59 31.09 -2.16
C ASP A 224 13.16 29.75 -2.74
N ALA A 225 12.34 28.98 -2.00
CA ALA A 225 11.79 27.74 -2.50
C ALA A 225 10.86 27.97 -3.71
N ALA A 226 9.96 28.95 -3.66
CA ALA A 226 9.05 29.29 -4.75
C ALA A 226 9.79 29.76 -6.02
N ALA A 227 10.85 30.57 -5.85
CA ALA A 227 11.68 31.10 -6.93
C ALA A 227 12.32 29.98 -7.77
N SER A 228 12.57 28.80 -7.18
CA SER A 228 13.16 27.66 -7.87
C SER A 228 12.21 27.04 -8.93
N PHE A 229 10.92 27.38 -8.92
CA PHE A 229 9.90 26.82 -9.81
C PHE A 229 9.28 27.83 -10.79
N ASP A 230 9.68 29.12 -10.69
CA ASP A 230 9.15 30.15 -11.57
C ASP A 230 10.19 31.25 -11.83
N ASP A 231 10.72 31.30 -13.04
CA ASP A 231 11.79 32.23 -13.44
C ASP A 231 11.34 33.71 -13.36
N GLU A 232 10.06 34.01 -13.66
CA GLU A 232 9.53 35.39 -13.60
C GLU A 232 9.42 35.84 -12.15
N LEU A 233 8.96 34.97 -11.25
CA LEU A 233 8.90 35.24 -9.82
C LEU A 233 10.32 35.38 -9.24
N MET A 234 11.26 34.53 -9.66
CA MET A 234 12.67 34.64 -9.25
C MET A 234 13.25 36.01 -9.63
N GLU A 235 13.02 36.46 -10.86
CA GLU A 235 13.50 37.75 -11.33
C GLU A 235 12.93 38.92 -10.50
N LYS A 236 11.61 38.90 -10.22
CA LYS A 236 10.96 39.90 -9.36
C LYS A 236 11.53 39.92 -7.95
N ILE A 237 11.74 38.73 -7.34
CA ILE A 237 12.31 38.64 -5.97
C ILE A 237 13.74 39.19 -5.95
N LEU A 238 14.57 38.86 -6.95
CA LEU A 238 15.95 39.34 -7.03
C LEU A 238 16.07 40.85 -7.30
N MET A 239 15.09 41.41 -8.03
CA MET A 239 15.03 42.83 -8.35
C MET A 239 14.30 43.66 -7.30
N GLU A 240 13.82 43.04 -6.22
CA GLU A 240 12.97 43.65 -5.18
C GLU A 240 11.69 44.30 -5.78
N GLU A 241 11.14 43.68 -6.84
CA GLU A 241 9.89 44.11 -7.46
C GLU A 241 8.67 43.49 -6.76
N ASP A 242 7.53 44.18 -6.84
CA ASP A 242 6.27 43.67 -6.28
C ASP A 242 5.76 42.44 -7.05
N PHE A 243 5.24 41.46 -6.34
CA PHE A 243 4.54 40.30 -6.88
C PHE A 243 3.23 40.05 -6.12
N THR A 244 2.29 39.41 -6.77
CA THR A 244 0.99 39.09 -6.18
C THR A 244 1.01 37.78 -5.40
N VAL A 245 0.04 37.61 -4.51
CA VAL A 245 -0.17 36.34 -3.77
C VAL A 245 -0.47 35.20 -4.73
N GLU A 246 -1.19 35.49 -5.81
CA GLU A 246 -1.55 34.53 -6.86
C GLU A 246 -0.33 34.01 -7.61
N GLU A 247 0.65 34.88 -7.95
CA GLU A 247 1.91 34.48 -8.58
C GLU A 247 2.72 33.58 -7.63
N LEU A 248 2.81 33.94 -6.37
CA LEU A 248 3.48 33.10 -5.37
C LEU A 248 2.81 31.74 -5.20
N LYS A 249 1.47 31.72 -5.06
CA LYS A 249 0.71 30.47 -4.97
C LYS A 249 0.90 29.59 -6.21
N ALA A 250 0.94 30.18 -7.40
CA ALA A 250 1.16 29.46 -8.65
C ALA A 250 2.55 28.80 -8.69
N ALA A 251 3.61 29.51 -8.27
CA ALA A 251 4.96 28.99 -8.19
C ALA A 251 5.09 27.85 -7.17
N LEU A 252 4.56 28.03 -5.97
CA LEU A 252 4.51 26.99 -4.92
C LEU A 252 3.74 25.74 -5.40
N ARG A 253 2.60 25.96 -6.05
CA ARG A 253 1.82 24.87 -6.64
C ARG A 253 2.61 24.10 -7.69
N LYS A 254 3.36 24.77 -8.58
CA LYS A 254 4.23 24.08 -9.56
C LYS A 254 5.22 23.14 -8.86
N GLY A 255 5.88 23.60 -7.79
CA GLY A 255 6.80 22.78 -7.01
C GLY A 255 6.14 21.58 -6.32
N VAL A 256 4.92 21.76 -5.78
CA VAL A 256 4.15 20.66 -5.17
C VAL A 256 3.72 19.65 -6.24
N LEU A 257 3.22 20.10 -7.39
CA LEU A 257 2.78 19.22 -8.48
C LEU A 257 3.94 18.44 -9.10
N ALA A 258 5.13 19.04 -9.17
CA ALA A 258 6.36 18.37 -9.60
C ALA A 258 6.88 17.33 -8.56
N ASN A 259 6.26 17.28 -7.37
CA ASN A 259 6.70 16.46 -6.24
C ASN A 259 8.13 16.81 -5.73
N GLU A 260 8.57 18.04 -5.98
CA GLU A 260 9.88 18.60 -5.62
C GLU A 260 9.81 19.57 -4.43
N LEU A 261 8.61 19.96 -4.00
CA LEU A 261 8.36 20.84 -2.86
C LEU A 261 7.25 20.24 -1.98
N ASN A 262 7.47 20.26 -0.67
CA ASN A 262 6.48 19.84 0.31
C ASN A 262 6.15 21.00 1.27
N LEU A 263 5.00 21.62 1.07
CA LEU A 263 4.50 22.66 1.96
C LEU A 263 4.02 22.04 3.27
N VAL A 264 4.43 22.64 4.38
CA VAL A 264 4.16 22.13 5.73
C VAL A 264 3.24 23.08 6.48
N PHE A 265 2.11 22.54 6.94
CA PHE A 265 1.08 23.21 7.72
C PHE A 265 1.07 22.68 9.15
N VAL A 266 0.48 23.44 10.09
CA VAL A 266 0.45 23.06 11.50
C VAL A 266 -0.96 23.15 12.08
N GLY A 267 -1.26 22.25 13.03
CA GLY A 267 -2.55 22.29 13.72
C GLY A 267 -2.69 21.27 14.84
N SER A 268 -3.88 21.24 15.39
CA SER A 268 -4.35 20.21 16.30
C SER A 268 -5.77 19.80 15.90
N ALA A 269 -5.89 18.70 15.19
CA ALA A 269 -7.20 18.19 14.77
C ALA A 269 -8.08 17.92 15.99
N TYR A 270 -7.53 17.40 17.09
CA TYR A 270 -8.29 17.14 18.32
C TYR A 270 -8.85 18.44 18.94
N LYS A 271 -8.13 19.53 18.89
CA LYS A 271 -8.54 20.86 19.39
C LYS A 271 -9.26 21.70 18.33
N ASN A 272 -9.57 21.13 17.17
CA ASN A 272 -10.24 21.81 16.05
C ASN A 272 -9.48 23.04 15.52
N LYS A 273 -8.15 22.98 15.46
CA LYS A 273 -7.28 24.10 15.04
C LYS A 273 -6.47 23.73 13.80
N GLY A 274 -6.42 24.60 12.79
CA GLY A 274 -5.59 24.46 11.59
C GLY A 274 -6.16 23.54 10.50
N VAL A 275 -7.34 22.95 10.67
CA VAL A 275 -7.93 22.01 9.69
C VAL A 275 -8.63 22.73 8.54
N GLN A 276 -9.20 23.90 8.81
CA GLN A 276 -9.83 24.72 7.77
C GLN A 276 -8.79 25.29 6.82
N GLU A 277 -7.66 25.75 7.33
CA GLU A 277 -6.50 26.20 6.56
C GLU A 277 -5.88 25.06 5.76
N LEU A 278 -5.88 23.84 6.32
CA LEU A 278 -5.47 22.65 5.59
C LEU A 278 -6.41 22.36 4.41
N LEU A 279 -7.71 22.53 4.55
CA LEU A 279 -8.68 22.40 3.45
C LEU A 279 -8.44 23.45 2.36
N ASP A 280 -8.13 24.67 2.72
CA ASP A 280 -7.74 25.71 1.77
C ASP A 280 -6.46 25.34 1.02
N ALA A 281 -5.47 24.81 1.74
CA ALA A 281 -4.22 24.33 1.15
C ALA A 281 -4.42 23.15 0.19
N VAL A 282 -5.31 22.21 0.51
CA VAL A 282 -5.71 21.12 -0.40
C VAL A 282 -6.25 21.68 -1.73
N VAL A 283 -7.09 22.69 -1.66
CA VAL A 283 -7.64 23.33 -2.87
C VAL A 283 -6.58 24.09 -3.66
N ASP A 284 -5.70 24.84 -2.96
CA ASP A 284 -4.70 25.70 -3.59
C ASP A 284 -3.54 24.92 -4.21
N TYR A 285 -3.02 23.90 -3.53
CA TYR A 285 -1.73 23.30 -3.88
C TYR A 285 -1.82 21.87 -4.41
N LEU A 286 -2.83 21.07 -4.02
CA LEU A 286 -2.94 19.71 -4.53
C LEU A 286 -3.57 19.66 -5.92
N PRO A 287 -3.22 18.64 -6.73
CA PRO A 287 -3.69 18.55 -8.10
C PRO A 287 -5.18 18.30 -8.22
N SER A 288 -5.76 18.82 -9.27
CA SER A 288 -7.03 18.35 -9.85
C SER A 288 -6.75 17.20 -10.83
N PRO A 289 -7.75 16.44 -11.26
CA PRO A 289 -7.53 15.44 -12.31
C PRO A 289 -6.96 15.98 -13.62
N LEU A 290 -7.06 17.29 -13.88
CA LEU A 290 -6.49 17.93 -15.07
C LEU A 290 -4.99 18.22 -14.95
N ASP A 291 -4.47 18.29 -13.73
CA ASP A 291 -3.05 18.54 -13.45
C ASP A 291 -2.21 17.26 -13.45
N VAL A 292 -2.87 16.10 -13.45
CA VAL A 292 -2.21 14.79 -13.48
C VAL A 292 -1.93 14.40 -14.92
N GLU A 293 -0.78 13.79 -15.18
CA GLU A 293 -0.42 13.30 -16.50
C GLU A 293 -1.46 12.32 -17.06
N ALA A 294 -1.55 12.27 -18.39
CA ALA A 294 -2.41 11.31 -19.07
C ALA A 294 -2.04 9.87 -18.64
N VAL A 295 -3.03 9.07 -18.29
CA VAL A 295 -2.76 7.70 -17.90
C VAL A 295 -2.32 6.90 -19.12
N THR A 296 -1.20 6.21 -18.97
CA THR A 296 -0.59 5.37 -20.02
C THR A 296 -0.99 3.90 -19.79
N GLY A 297 -1.21 3.19 -20.87
CA GLY A 297 -1.50 1.76 -20.87
C GLY A 297 -1.19 1.15 -22.23
N THR A 298 -1.43 -0.13 -22.36
CA THR A 298 -1.19 -0.89 -23.60
C THR A 298 -2.49 -1.30 -24.26
N ASP A 299 -2.51 -1.23 -25.58
CA ASP A 299 -3.57 -1.81 -26.39
C ASP A 299 -3.47 -3.34 -26.30
N PRO A 300 -4.54 -4.06 -25.84
CA PRO A 300 -4.46 -5.51 -25.64
C PRO A 300 -4.28 -6.31 -26.94
N ASP A 301 -4.66 -5.76 -28.10
CA ASP A 301 -4.59 -6.43 -29.39
C ASP A 301 -3.24 -6.19 -30.08
N THR A 302 -2.71 -4.98 -30.02
CA THR A 302 -1.48 -4.59 -30.73
C THR A 302 -0.25 -4.58 -29.85
N GLY A 303 -0.42 -4.45 -28.52
CA GLY A 303 0.67 -4.25 -27.57
C GLY A 303 1.31 -2.86 -27.62
N GLU A 304 0.74 -1.92 -28.39
CA GLU A 304 1.24 -0.55 -28.49
C GLU A 304 0.83 0.25 -27.26
N GLU A 305 1.73 1.17 -26.87
CA GLU A 305 1.44 2.12 -25.80
C GLU A 305 0.43 3.17 -26.25
N ILE A 306 -0.61 3.36 -25.48
CA ILE A 306 -1.65 4.37 -25.72
C ILE A 306 -1.89 5.19 -24.46
N GLN A 307 -2.37 6.43 -24.62
CA GLN A 307 -2.67 7.34 -23.53
C GLN A 307 -4.17 7.70 -23.49
N ARG A 308 -4.65 8.01 -22.27
CA ARG A 308 -5.98 8.57 -22.04
C ARG A 308 -5.86 9.83 -21.20
N HIS A 309 -6.43 10.91 -21.71
CA HIS A 309 -6.48 12.18 -21.01
C HIS A 309 -7.71 12.28 -20.11
N PRO A 310 -7.64 13.01 -18.99
CA PRO A 310 -8.78 13.23 -18.10
C PRO A 310 -9.81 14.16 -18.76
N SER A 311 -10.61 13.63 -19.67
CA SER A 311 -11.63 14.33 -20.41
C SER A 311 -12.92 13.53 -20.46
N PHE A 312 -14.07 14.20 -20.43
CA PHE A 312 -15.39 13.57 -20.57
C PHE A 312 -15.69 13.09 -21.99
N ASP A 313 -14.99 13.63 -22.99
CA ASP A 313 -15.17 13.32 -24.40
C ASP A 313 -14.27 12.17 -24.91
N GLU A 314 -13.31 11.75 -24.09
CA GLU A 314 -12.48 10.58 -24.34
C GLU A 314 -13.29 9.27 -24.19
N PRO A 315 -12.84 8.15 -24.76
CA PRO A 315 -13.39 6.84 -24.45
C PRO A 315 -13.31 6.52 -22.95
N PHE A 316 -14.34 5.89 -22.40
CA PHE A 316 -14.34 5.49 -20.99
C PHE A 316 -13.19 4.54 -20.69
N SER A 317 -12.42 4.85 -19.65
CA SER A 317 -11.46 3.95 -19.03
C SER A 317 -11.44 4.15 -17.52
N GLY A 318 -11.40 3.04 -16.77
CA GLY A 318 -11.35 3.07 -15.32
C GLY A 318 -10.60 1.87 -14.75
N LEU A 319 -9.90 2.08 -13.65
CA LEU A 319 -9.14 1.04 -12.95
C LEU A 319 -9.95 0.53 -11.75
N VAL A 320 -10.10 -0.78 -11.66
CA VAL A 320 -10.63 -1.46 -10.47
C VAL A 320 -9.51 -1.51 -9.43
N PHE A 321 -9.64 -0.73 -8.36
CA PHE A 321 -8.58 -0.68 -7.34
C PHE A 321 -8.95 -1.38 -6.03
N LYS A 322 -10.26 -1.63 -5.81
CA LYS A 322 -10.73 -2.31 -4.60
C LYS A 322 -12.00 -3.10 -4.87
N ILE A 323 -12.10 -4.27 -4.25
CA ILE A 323 -13.32 -5.08 -4.20
C ILE A 323 -13.71 -5.25 -2.75
N MET A 324 -15.00 -5.22 -2.48
CA MET A 324 -15.57 -5.43 -1.16
C MET A 324 -16.85 -6.25 -1.28
N THR A 325 -17.08 -7.15 -0.34
CA THR A 325 -18.32 -7.91 -0.24
C THR A 325 -19.27 -7.20 0.71
N ASP A 326 -20.42 -6.81 0.21
CA ASP A 326 -21.47 -6.17 0.98
C ASP A 326 -22.63 -7.15 1.22
N PRO A 327 -23.14 -7.27 2.45
CA PRO A 327 -24.19 -8.24 2.77
C PRO A 327 -25.52 -7.96 2.06
N PHE A 328 -25.77 -6.72 1.58
CA PHE A 328 -27.05 -6.31 0.98
C PHE A 328 -26.99 -6.24 -0.55
N VAL A 329 -25.90 -5.71 -1.09
CA VAL A 329 -25.76 -5.51 -2.54
C VAL A 329 -24.81 -6.49 -3.21
N GLY A 330 -24.12 -7.31 -2.44
CA GLY A 330 -23.17 -8.30 -2.93
C GLY A 330 -21.79 -7.68 -3.22
N LYS A 331 -21.21 -7.98 -4.38
CA LYS A 331 -19.88 -7.50 -4.77
C LYS A 331 -19.93 -6.03 -5.14
N LEU A 332 -19.22 -5.20 -4.39
CA LEU A 332 -18.93 -3.80 -4.68
C LEU A 332 -17.55 -3.69 -5.30
N THR A 333 -17.48 -3.12 -6.49
CA THR A 333 -16.24 -2.91 -7.23
C THR A 333 -15.93 -1.42 -7.28
N TYR A 334 -14.88 -0.99 -6.61
CA TYR A 334 -14.46 0.41 -6.61
C TYR A 334 -13.61 0.70 -7.84
N VAL A 335 -14.00 1.75 -8.55
CA VAL A 335 -13.40 2.13 -9.82
C VAL A 335 -12.96 3.58 -9.79
N ARG A 336 -11.70 3.84 -10.12
CA ARG A 336 -11.20 5.17 -10.48
C ARG A 336 -11.41 5.37 -11.97
N VAL A 337 -12.18 6.38 -12.35
CA VAL A 337 -12.41 6.71 -13.76
C VAL A 337 -11.36 7.72 -14.21
N TYR A 338 -10.56 7.35 -15.20
CA TYR A 338 -9.51 8.21 -15.73
C TYR A 338 -9.96 9.02 -16.95
N SER A 339 -10.78 8.44 -17.80
CA SER A 339 -11.28 9.11 -19.01
C SER A 339 -12.72 8.74 -19.33
N GLY A 340 -13.36 9.59 -20.08
CA GLY A 340 -14.69 9.36 -20.63
C GLY A 340 -15.82 9.34 -19.60
N ARG A 341 -16.89 8.65 -19.96
CA ARG A 341 -18.10 8.53 -19.15
C ARG A 341 -18.81 7.22 -19.40
N ALA A 342 -19.36 6.60 -18.37
CA ALA A 342 -20.21 5.42 -18.46
C ALA A 342 -21.52 5.63 -17.67
N GLU A 343 -22.64 5.16 -18.23
CA GLU A 343 -23.97 5.30 -17.62
C GLU A 343 -24.36 4.02 -16.87
N SER A 344 -25.11 4.18 -15.79
CA SER A 344 -25.71 3.06 -15.06
C SER A 344 -26.56 2.21 -15.99
N GLY A 345 -26.42 0.89 -15.92
CA GLY A 345 -27.11 -0.06 -16.78
C GLY A 345 -26.43 -0.36 -18.13
N SER A 346 -25.37 0.38 -18.49
CA SER A 346 -24.57 0.17 -19.71
C SER A 346 -23.65 -1.06 -19.61
N TYR A 347 -22.92 -1.32 -20.70
CA TYR A 347 -21.91 -2.37 -20.75
C TYR A 347 -20.53 -1.76 -20.91
N VAL A 348 -19.55 -2.41 -20.31
CA VAL A 348 -18.11 -2.12 -20.43
C VAL A 348 -17.38 -3.41 -20.74
N VAL A 349 -16.16 -3.30 -21.27
CA VAL A 349 -15.26 -4.43 -21.49
C VAL A 349 -14.18 -4.39 -20.42
N ASN A 350 -13.95 -5.51 -19.76
CA ASN A 350 -12.78 -5.69 -18.92
C ASN A 350 -11.60 -6.02 -19.84
N ALA A 351 -10.75 -5.03 -20.09
CA ALA A 351 -9.63 -5.16 -21.04
C ALA A 351 -8.57 -6.16 -20.58
N SER A 352 -8.49 -6.46 -19.27
CA SER A 352 -7.52 -7.39 -18.71
C SER A 352 -7.84 -8.86 -19.03
N ASN A 353 -9.13 -9.19 -19.22
CA ASN A 353 -9.58 -10.56 -19.50
C ASN A 353 -10.47 -10.68 -20.73
N GLY A 354 -10.73 -9.60 -21.46
CA GLY A 354 -11.55 -9.56 -22.67
C GLY A 354 -13.06 -9.76 -22.45
N GLN A 355 -13.53 -9.80 -21.22
CA GLN A 355 -14.94 -10.09 -20.93
C GLN A 355 -15.80 -8.83 -20.91
N ARG A 356 -16.97 -8.93 -21.52
CA ARG A 356 -18.00 -7.89 -21.46
C ARG A 356 -18.77 -8.01 -20.16
N GLU A 357 -18.82 -6.92 -19.40
CA GLU A 357 -19.50 -6.85 -18.10
C GLU A 357 -20.60 -5.77 -18.10
N ARG A 358 -21.63 -5.99 -17.31
CA ARG A 358 -22.71 -5.02 -17.16
C ARG A 358 -22.41 -4.11 -15.96
N LEU A 359 -22.32 -2.83 -16.21
CA LEU A 359 -22.28 -1.77 -15.20
C LEU A 359 -23.70 -1.57 -14.66
N GLY A 360 -24.06 -2.31 -13.61
CA GLY A 360 -25.45 -2.33 -13.10
C GLY A 360 -25.85 -1.00 -12.43
N ARG A 361 -25.42 -0.81 -11.18
CA ARG A 361 -25.60 0.44 -10.41
C ARG A 361 -24.28 1.11 -10.18
N ILE A 362 -24.29 2.43 -10.18
CA ILE A 362 -23.14 3.25 -9.80
C ILE A 362 -23.49 3.93 -8.49
N LEU A 363 -22.58 3.86 -7.52
CA LEU A 363 -22.76 4.37 -6.17
C LEU A 363 -21.65 5.35 -5.84
N GLU A 364 -22.01 6.50 -5.32
CA GLU A 364 -21.09 7.36 -4.58
C GLU A 364 -21.07 6.88 -3.12
N MET A 365 -19.88 6.59 -2.63
CA MET A 365 -19.69 6.09 -1.28
C MET A 365 -19.40 7.23 -0.31
N ASN A 366 -20.00 7.16 0.85
CA ASN A 366 -19.73 8.03 2.00
C ASN A 366 -19.52 7.15 3.21
N ALA A 367 -18.31 6.62 3.37
CA ALA A 367 -18.01 5.53 4.28
C ALA A 367 -18.99 4.35 4.09
N ALA A 368 -19.92 4.11 5.00
CA ALA A 368 -20.93 3.05 4.90
C ALA A 368 -22.19 3.45 4.09
N GLU A 369 -22.42 4.74 3.86
CA GLU A 369 -23.60 5.21 3.12
C GLU A 369 -23.39 5.10 1.60
N ARG A 370 -24.47 4.81 0.88
CA ARG A 370 -24.48 4.59 -0.57
C ARG A 370 -25.49 5.53 -1.22
N ILE A 371 -25.03 6.32 -2.16
CA ILE A 371 -25.88 7.23 -2.93
C ILE A 371 -25.85 6.79 -4.39
N ASP A 372 -27.02 6.47 -4.95
CA ASP A 372 -27.13 6.09 -6.36
C ASP A 372 -26.77 7.26 -7.28
N ARG A 373 -26.00 6.93 -8.35
CA ARG A 373 -25.63 7.85 -9.42
C ARG A 373 -26.05 7.28 -10.76
N ASP A 374 -26.42 8.16 -11.68
CA ASP A 374 -26.82 7.79 -13.04
C ASP A 374 -25.59 7.48 -13.91
N ASP A 375 -24.43 8.04 -13.57
CA ASP A 375 -23.20 7.92 -14.35
C ASP A 375 -21.93 7.97 -13.50
N ALA A 376 -20.83 7.54 -14.11
CA ALA A 376 -19.47 7.76 -13.67
C ALA A 376 -18.67 8.43 -14.78
N ALA A 377 -17.90 9.44 -14.46
CA ALA A 377 -17.15 10.25 -15.42
C ALA A 377 -15.68 10.40 -15.00
N ALA A 378 -14.84 10.82 -15.94
CA ALA A 378 -13.42 11.10 -15.66
C ALA A 378 -13.26 11.90 -14.35
N GLY A 379 -12.29 11.52 -13.52
CA GLY A 379 -12.05 12.13 -12.21
C GLY A 379 -12.90 11.56 -11.07
N ASP A 380 -13.86 10.68 -11.35
CA ASP A 380 -14.68 10.07 -10.30
C ASP A 380 -14.01 8.86 -9.65
N ILE A 381 -14.27 8.69 -8.36
CA ILE A 381 -14.05 7.46 -7.61
C ILE A 381 -15.44 6.96 -7.19
N VAL A 382 -15.86 5.82 -7.72
CA VAL A 382 -17.20 5.27 -7.51
C VAL A 382 -17.16 3.79 -7.17
N ALA A 383 -18.22 3.30 -6.53
CA ALA A 383 -18.45 1.88 -6.36
C ALA A 383 -19.49 1.39 -7.37
N CYS A 384 -19.20 0.32 -8.06
CA CYS A 384 -20.05 -0.27 -9.08
C CYS A 384 -20.59 -1.62 -8.63
N VAL A 385 -21.86 -1.89 -8.92
CA VAL A 385 -22.52 -3.18 -8.66
C VAL A 385 -22.83 -3.86 -9.98
N GLY A 386 -22.63 -5.16 -10.05
CA GLY A 386 -23.02 -5.96 -11.22
C GLY A 386 -21.88 -6.65 -11.93
N PHE A 387 -20.63 -6.30 -11.63
CA PHE A 387 -19.46 -7.00 -12.16
C PHE A 387 -19.28 -8.37 -11.49
N LYS A 388 -19.06 -9.39 -12.31
CA LYS A 388 -18.93 -10.78 -11.83
C LYS A 388 -17.49 -11.26 -11.85
N ASN A 389 -16.76 -10.92 -12.90
CA ASN A 389 -15.43 -11.48 -13.18
C ASN A 389 -14.29 -10.48 -13.03
N SER A 390 -14.61 -9.21 -12.70
CA SER A 390 -13.59 -8.19 -12.46
C SER A 390 -12.90 -8.42 -11.13
N THR A 391 -11.57 -8.25 -11.13
CA THR A 391 -10.69 -8.35 -9.96
C THR A 391 -9.93 -7.05 -9.74
N THR A 392 -9.32 -6.89 -8.57
CA THR A 392 -8.47 -5.72 -8.28
C THR A 392 -7.30 -5.67 -9.26
N GLY A 393 -7.09 -4.50 -9.87
CA GLY A 393 -6.08 -4.26 -10.92
C GLY A 393 -6.63 -4.38 -12.34
N ASP A 394 -7.88 -4.81 -12.54
CA ASP A 394 -8.47 -4.88 -13.87
C ASP A 394 -8.83 -3.49 -14.42
N THR A 395 -8.75 -3.35 -15.74
CA THR A 395 -9.13 -2.13 -16.44
C THR A 395 -10.47 -2.31 -17.16
N LEU A 396 -11.39 -1.40 -16.91
CA LEU A 396 -12.72 -1.35 -17.54
C LEU A 396 -12.73 -0.28 -18.62
N CYS A 397 -13.19 -0.61 -19.82
CA CYS A 397 -13.14 0.28 -20.98
C CYS A 397 -14.45 0.33 -21.73
N ALA A 398 -14.61 1.38 -22.57
CA ALA A 398 -15.63 1.40 -23.61
C ALA A 398 -15.33 0.31 -24.64
N GLU A 399 -16.39 -0.36 -25.15
CA GLU A 399 -16.30 -1.44 -26.14
C GLU A 399 -15.64 -0.93 -27.44
N GLY A 400 -14.61 -1.66 -27.92
CA GLY A 400 -13.81 -1.32 -29.11
C GLY A 400 -12.81 -0.17 -28.90
N LYS A 401 -12.53 0.17 -27.65
CA LYS A 401 -11.55 1.21 -27.25
C LYS A 401 -10.77 0.75 -26.00
N GLU A 402 -10.37 -0.50 -26.02
CA GLU A 402 -9.71 -1.13 -24.88
C GLU A 402 -8.31 -0.53 -24.64
N ILE A 403 -7.95 -0.43 -23.39
CA ILE A 403 -6.62 -0.11 -22.89
C ILE A 403 -6.39 -0.93 -21.61
N VAL A 404 -5.24 -1.53 -21.46
CA VAL A 404 -4.83 -2.19 -20.23
C VAL A 404 -3.89 -1.24 -19.49
N LEU A 405 -4.34 -0.70 -18.38
CA LEU A 405 -3.52 0.11 -17.50
C LEU A 405 -2.55 -0.78 -16.75
N GLU A 406 -1.45 -0.19 -16.27
CA GLU A 406 -0.45 -0.89 -15.49
C GLU A 406 -1.08 -1.63 -14.30
N LYS A 407 -0.77 -2.92 -14.18
CA LYS A 407 -1.29 -3.74 -13.08
C LYS A 407 -0.60 -3.38 -11.78
N ILE A 408 -1.37 -3.39 -10.69
CA ILE A 408 -0.83 -3.27 -9.34
C ILE A 408 -0.16 -4.60 -8.99
N GLU A 409 1.14 -4.58 -8.75
CA GLU A 409 1.86 -5.74 -8.21
C GLU A 409 1.75 -5.72 -6.69
N PHE A 410 1.25 -6.80 -6.11
CA PHE A 410 1.09 -6.94 -4.67
C PHE A 410 2.21 -7.79 -4.07
N ALA A 411 2.65 -7.40 -2.87
CA ALA A 411 3.59 -8.19 -2.11
C ALA A 411 3.05 -9.58 -1.82
N LYS A 412 3.92 -10.59 -1.87
CA LYS A 412 3.54 -11.97 -1.53
C LYS A 412 3.37 -12.09 -0.01
N PRO A 413 2.41 -12.91 0.46
CA PRO A 413 2.24 -13.17 1.87
C PRO A 413 3.49 -13.78 2.50
N VAL A 414 3.71 -13.47 3.78
CA VAL A 414 4.92 -13.90 4.52
C VAL A 414 4.61 -14.81 5.71
N ILE A 415 3.36 -14.87 6.16
CA ILE A 415 2.92 -15.72 7.29
C ILE A 415 1.82 -16.64 6.81
N ASP A 416 1.94 -17.92 7.17
CA ASP A 416 0.95 -18.97 6.92
C ASP A 416 0.34 -19.48 8.22
N VAL A 417 -0.98 -19.72 8.21
CA VAL A 417 -1.73 -20.29 9.32
C VAL A 417 -2.64 -21.39 8.81
N ALA A 418 -2.67 -22.53 9.50
CA ALA A 418 -3.67 -23.55 9.21
C ALA A 418 -5.01 -23.18 9.83
N ILE A 419 -6.09 -23.30 9.08
CA ILE A 419 -7.45 -23.03 9.53
C ILE A 419 -8.34 -24.23 9.27
N GLU A 420 -9.10 -24.64 10.30
CA GLU A 420 -9.99 -25.79 10.22
C GLU A 420 -11.37 -25.40 10.79
N PRO A 421 -12.47 -25.73 10.10
CA PRO A 421 -13.80 -25.48 10.64
C PRO A 421 -14.06 -26.39 11.83
N LYS A 422 -14.80 -25.94 12.83
CA LYS A 422 -15.16 -26.77 13.98
C LYS A 422 -16.05 -27.95 13.63
N THR A 423 -16.83 -27.82 12.56
CA THR A 423 -17.73 -28.87 12.09
C THR A 423 -17.62 -29.09 10.58
N LYS A 424 -17.84 -30.33 10.13
CA LYS A 424 -17.87 -30.62 8.69
C LYS A 424 -18.93 -29.82 7.90
N ALA A 425 -20.03 -29.47 8.55
CA ALA A 425 -21.10 -28.67 7.92
C ALA A 425 -20.67 -27.22 7.62
N GLU A 426 -19.64 -26.73 8.30
CA GLU A 426 -19.09 -25.38 8.09
C GLU A 426 -17.98 -25.33 7.02
N GLN A 427 -17.50 -26.49 6.53
CA GLN A 427 -16.45 -26.56 5.54
C GLN A 427 -16.78 -25.78 4.25
N ASP A 428 -17.99 -25.99 3.71
CA ASP A 428 -18.42 -25.33 2.47
C ASP A 428 -18.60 -23.82 2.70
N LYS A 429 -19.13 -23.43 3.88
CA LYS A 429 -19.27 -22.03 4.26
C LYS A 429 -17.91 -21.35 4.41
N MET A 430 -16.96 -22.04 5.06
CA MET A 430 -15.60 -21.55 5.23
C MET A 430 -14.92 -21.35 3.89
N SER A 431 -14.99 -22.33 3.00
CA SER A 431 -14.40 -22.22 1.66
C SER A 431 -14.97 -21.05 0.88
N LEU A 432 -16.29 -20.85 0.90
CA LEU A 432 -16.95 -19.74 0.24
C LEU A 432 -16.55 -18.38 0.85
N ALA A 433 -16.46 -18.30 2.18
CA ALA A 433 -16.08 -17.10 2.89
C ALA A 433 -14.62 -16.73 2.60
N LEU A 434 -13.71 -17.71 2.66
CA LEU A 434 -12.29 -17.52 2.34
C LEU A 434 -12.08 -17.07 0.89
N THR A 435 -12.84 -17.63 -0.06
CA THR A 435 -12.80 -17.19 -1.47
C THR A 435 -13.19 -15.72 -1.61
N LYS A 436 -14.27 -15.29 -0.94
CA LYS A 436 -14.69 -13.89 -0.97
C LYS A 436 -13.66 -12.96 -0.34
N LEU A 437 -13.05 -13.35 0.78
CA LEU A 437 -11.99 -12.57 1.43
C LEU A 437 -10.74 -12.46 0.55
N ALA A 438 -10.37 -13.53 -0.16
CA ALA A 438 -9.28 -13.52 -1.13
C ALA A 438 -9.58 -12.68 -2.39
N GLU A 439 -10.86 -12.53 -2.78
CA GLU A 439 -11.24 -11.58 -3.84
C GLU A 439 -11.12 -10.12 -3.39
N GLU A 440 -11.34 -9.84 -2.11
CA GLU A 440 -11.21 -8.50 -1.54
C GLU A 440 -9.76 -8.06 -1.34
N ASP A 441 -8.91 -9.00 -0.90
CA ASP A 441 -7.52 -8.73 -0.55
C ASP A 441 -6.56 -9.60 -1.37
N PRO A 442 -5.86 -9.03 -2.36
CA PRO A 442 -4.91 -9.76 -3.20
C PRO A 442 -3.69 -10.32 -2.44
N THR A 443 -3.38 -9.79 -1.25
CA THR A 443 -2.29 -10.30 -0.40
C THR A 443 -2.72 -11.41 0.54
N PHE A 444 -4.01 -11.69 0.61
CA PHE A 444 -4.55 -12.84 1.30
C PHE A 444 -4.70 -14.01 0.34
N GLN A 445 -4.05 -15.11 0.64
CA GLN A 445 -4.08 -16.31 -0.19
C GLN A 445 -4.64 -17.50 0.57
N VAL A 446 -5.35 -18.36 -0.14
CA VAL A 446 -5.91 -19.60 0.39
C VAL A 446 -5.40 -20.76 -0.44
N SER A 447 -4.85 -21.74 0.20
CA SER A 447 -4.37 -22.97 -0.44
C SER A 447 -4.79 -24.19 0.37
N THR A 448 -4.77 -25.35 -0.29
CA THR A 448 -4.97 -26.63 0.42
C THR A 448 -3.66 -27.39 0.39
N ASN A 449 -3.19 -27.79 1.54
CA ASN A 449 -2.07 -28.69 1.62
C ASN A 449 -2.56 -30.08 1.19
N HIS A 450 -2.08 -30.54 0.05
CA HIS A 450 -2.52 -31.82 -0.52
C HIS A 450 -2.09 -33.05 0.27
N GLU A 451 -1.04 -32.93 1.10
CA GLU A 451 -0.55 -34.02 1.93
C GLU A 451 -1.34 -34.13 3.24
N THR A 452 -1.64 -32.99 3.87
CA THR A 452 -2.35 -32.99 5.15
C THR A 452 -3.85 -32.76 5.01
N GLY A 453 -4.32 -32.32 3.84
CA GLY A 453 -5.70 -31.92 3.59
C GLY A 453 -6.11 -30.64 4.32
N GLN A 454 -5.17 -29.94 4.98
CA GLN A 454 -5.44 -28.71 5.72
C GLN A 454 -5.63 -27.53 4.77
N THR A 455 -6.58 -26.67 5.12
CA THR A 455 -6.69 -25.35 4.48
C THR A 455 -5.67 -24.43 5.13
N ILE A 456 -4.81 -23.86 4.30
CA ILE A 456 -3.78 -22.90 4.71
C ILE A 456 -4.20 -21.52 4.24
N ILE A 457 -4.16 -20.55 5.14
CA ILE A 457 -4.34 -19.14 4.83
C ILE A 457 -3.01 -18.41 5.03
N ALA A 458 -2.67 -17.56 4.07
CA ALA A 458 -1.44 -16.80 4.07
C ALA A 458 -1.73 -15.30 4.03
N GLY A 459 -0.96 -14.50 4.76
CA GLY A 459 -1.15 -13.05 4.87
C GLY A 459 0.15 -12.31 5.15
N MET A 460 0.03 -10.98 5.22
CA MET A 460 1.17 -10.07 5.36
C MET A 460 1.73 -9.98 6.78
N GLY A 461 0.93 -10.33 7.79
CA GLY A 461 1.33 -10.27 9.19
C GLY A 461 0.31 -10.92 10.12
N GLU A 462 0.67 -11.00 11.40
CA GLU A 462 -0.17 -11.62 12.44
C GLU A 462 -1.50 -10.88 12.59
N LEU A 463 -1.46 -9.55 12.65
CA LEU A 463 -2.66 -8.72 12.76
C LEU A 463 -3.57 -8.88 11.53
N HIS A 464 -2.99 -8.99 10.32
CA HIS A 464 -3.75 -9.22 9.11
C HIS A 464 -4.54 -10.53 9.19
N LEU A 465 -3.90 -11.65 9.54
CA LEU A 465 -4.56 -12.95 9.66
C LEU A 465 -5.58 -12.99 10.81
N GLU A 466 -5.29 -12.36 11.95
CA GLU A 466 -6.26 -12.22 13.03
C GLU A 466 -7.56 -11.53 12.58
N ILE A 467 -7.45 -10.46 11.81
CA ILE A 467 -8.59 -9.74 11.28
C ILE A 467 -9.39 -10.60 10.31
N ILE A 468 -8.72 -11.32 9.41
CA ILE A 468 -9.37 -12.26 8.48
C ILE A 468 -10.16 -13.33 9.25
N VAL A 469 -9.56 -13.91 10.29
CA VAL A 469 -10.24 -14.93 11.13
C VAL A 469 -11.41 -14.33 11.91
N ASP A 470 -11.25 -13.13 12.44
CA ASP A 470 -12.34 -12.44 13.13
C ASP A 470 -13.50 -12.09 12.18
N ARG A 471 -13.19 -11.69 10.94
CA ARG A 471 -14.18 -11.48 9.87
C ARG A 471 -14.94 -12.77 9.51
N LEU A 472 -14.24 -13.91 9.43
CA LEU A 472 -14.88 -15.22 9.22
C LEU A 472 -15.94 -15.49 10.29
N LEU A 473 -15.61 -15.24 11.55
CA LEU A 473 -16.52 -15.44 12.67
C LEU A 473 -17.69 -14.44 12.67
N ARG A 474 -17.39 -13.15 12.55
CA ARG A 474 -18.40 -12.08 12.72
C ARG A 474 -19.28 -11.87 11.50
N GLU A 475 -18.70 -11.81 10.30
CA GLU A 475 -19.41 -11.51 9.06
C GLU A 475 -20.04 -12.76 8.46
N PHE A 476 -19.27 -13.86 8.38
CA PHE A 476 -19.71 -15.08 7.72
C PHE A 476 -20.30 -16.14 8.64
N LYS A 477 -20.23 -15.92 9.96
CA LYS A 477 -20.73 -16.86 10.98
C LYS A 477 -20.10 -18.26 10.84
N VAL A 478 -18.81 -18.30 10.58
CA VAL A 478 -17.99 -19.51 10.48
C VAL A 478 -17.07 -19.56 11.69
N ASP A 479 -17.22 -20.58 12.52
CA ASP A 479 -16.34 -20.82 13.65
C ASP A 479 -15.24 -21.81 13.23
N ALA A 480 -13.99 -21.40 13.40
CA ALA A 480 -12.83 -22.14 12.94
C ALA A 480 -11.74 -22.22 14.02
N ASN A 481 -11.02 -23.34 14.03
CA ASN A 481 -9.81 -23.48 14.81
C ASN A 481 -8.63 -22.98 13.97
N VAL A 482 -7.81 -22.14 14.57
CA VAL A 482 -6.61 -21.59 13.94
C VAL A 482 -5.40 -22.27 14.55
N GLY A 483 -4.53 -22.83 13.71
CA GLY A 483 -3.24 -23.36 14.12
C GLY A 483 -2.25 -22.23 14.44
N LYS A 484 -1.09 -22.58 15.01
CA LYS A 484 -0.03 -21.58 15.18
C LYS A 484 0.39 -21.02 13.83
N PRO A 485 0.72 -19.72 13.73
CA PRO A 485 1.27 -19.16 12.53
C PRO A 485 2.46 -19.96 12.06
N GLN A 486 2.49 -20.30 10.77
CA GLN A 486 3.64 -20.96 10.15
C GLN A 486 4.46 -19.96 9.37
N VAL A 487 5.76 -20.09 9.42
CA VAL A 487 6.69 -19.25 8.68
C VAL A 487 6.72 -19.74 7.24
N ALA A 488 6.57 -18.85 6.28
CA ALA A 488 6.73 -19.15 4.86
C ALA A 488 8.20 -19.26 4.49
N TYR A 489 8.79 -20.42 4.76
CA TYR A 489 10.15 -20.73 4.35
C TYR A 489 10.26 -20.76 2.82
N ARG A 490 11.48 -20.62 2.34
CA ARG A 490 11.86 -20.78 0.93
C ARG A 490 13.09 -21.67 0.84
N GLU A 491 13.37 -22.15 -0.35
CA GLU A 491 14.60 -22.87 -0.64
C GLU A 491 15.39 -22.10 -1.70
N THR A 492 16.69 -22.28 -1.77
CA THR A 492 17.55 -21.79 -2.84
C THR A 492 18.70 -22.76 -3.11
N ALA A 493 19.35 -22.60 -4.27
CA ALA A 493 20.57 -23.32 -4.57
C ALA A 493 21.71 -22.84 -3.66
N GLY A 494 22.52 -23.74 -3.13
CA GLY A 494 23.72 -23.38 -2.37
C GLY A 494 24.85 -22.89 -3.28
N HIS A 495 25.01 -23.52 -4.45
CA HIS A 495 26.00 -23.18 -5.47
C HIS A 495 25.55 -23.60 -6.88
N ASP A 496 26.26 -23.15 -7.89
CA ASP A 496 26.02 -23.49 -9.27
C ASP A 496 26.24 -24.99 -9.56
N VAL A 497 25.45 -25.52 -10.47
CA VAL A 497 25.57 -26.89 -10.97
C VAL A 497 25.66 -26.87 -12.48
N GLU A 498 26.85 -27.18 -13.02
CA GLU A 498 27.11 -27.12 -14.47
C GLU A 498 26.34 -28.18 -15.26
N LYS A 499 25.98 -29.30 -14.62
CA LYS A 499 25.24 -30.38 -15.31
C LYS A 499 24.38 -31.17 -14.34
N ALA A 500 23.09 -31.19 -14.65
CA ALA A 500 22.12 -32.08 -14.04
C ALA A 500 21.22 -32.69 -15.14
N GLU A 501 20.78 -33.92 -14.92
CA GLU A 501 20.11 -34.72 -15.93
C GLU A 501 18.80 -35.27 -15.39
N GLY A 502 17.74 -35.12 -16.18
CA GLY A 502 16.46 -35.78 -15.96
C GLY A 502 16.10 -36.65 -17.13
N LYS A 503 16.08 -37.96 -16.90
CA LYS A 503 15.76 -38.94 -17.94
C LYS A 503 14.56 -39.79 -17.49
N PHE A 504 13.44 -39.58 -18.15
CA PHE A 504 12.22 -40.34 -17.92
C PHE A 504 12.01 -41.36 -19.03
N VAL A 505 12.03 -42.64 -18.67
CA VAL A 505 11.79 -43.77 -19.59
C VAL A 505 10.78 -44.71 -18.93
N ARG A 506 9.65 -44.93 -19.59
CA ARG A 506 8.64 -45.88 -19.13
C ARG A 506 8.14 -46.71 -20.32
N GLN A 507 8.26 -48.02 -20.20
CA GLN A 507 7.69 -48.98 -21.14
C GLN A 507 6.63 -49.83 -20.43
N SER A 508 5.37 -49.71 -20.81
CA SER A 508 4.28 -50.55 -20.31
C SER A 508 3.44 -51.01 -21.52
N GLY A 509 3.75 -52.19 -22.03
CA GLY A 509 2.94 -52.95 -22.98
C GLY A 509 2.19 -52.15 -24.05
N GLY A 510 2.87 -51.34 -24.88
CA GLY A 510 2.31 -50.48 -25.90
C GLY A 510 3.28 -49.35 -26.27
N ARG A 511 2.77 -48.14 -26.60
CA ARG A 511 3.58 -46.94 -26.87
C ARG A 511 4.33 -46.54 -25.58
N GLY A 512 5.66 -46.48 -25.64
CA GLY A 512 6.52 -46.05 -24.53
C GLY A 512 6.38 -44.55 -24.21
N GLN A 513 7.05 -44.11 -23.14
CA GLN A 513 7.22 -42.71 -22.81
C GLN A 513 8.71 -42.42 -22.66
N TYR A 514 9.18 -41.36 -23.32
CA TYR A 514 10.58 -40.96 -23.29
C TYR A 514 10.70 -39.43 -23.23
N GLY A 515 11.45 -38.94 -22.25
CA GLY A 515 11.85 -37.57 -22.15
C GLY A 515 13.23 -37.48 -21.49
N HIS A 516 14.12 -36.65 -22.03
CA HIS A 516 15.45 -36.47 -21.54
C HIS A 516 15.88 -35.00 -21.65
N ALA A 517 16.20 -34.38 -20.54
CA ALA A 517 16.64 -32.98 -20.44
C ALA A 517 17.91 -32.89 -19.60
N VAL A 518 18.86 -32.07 -20.07
CA VAL A 518 20.10 -31.77 -19.38
C VAL A 518 20.16 -30.27 -19.15
N ILE A 519 20.30 -29.87 -17.92
CA ILE A 519 20.26 -28.47 -17.49
C ILE A 519 21.50 -28.05 -16.73
N LYS A 520 21.78 -26.76 -16.75
CA LYS A 520 22.66 -26.04 -15.83
C LYS A 520 21.78 -25.27 -14.85
N LEU A 521 22.20 -25.25 -13.57
CA LEU A 521 21.57 -24.44 -12.55
C LEU A 521 22.56 -23.40 -12.06
N GLU A 522 22.17 -22.15 -12.04
CA GLU A 522 22.95 -21.04 -11.53
C GLU A 522 22.20 -20.41 -10.35
N LYS A 523 22.93 -20.19 -9.25
CA LYS A 523 22.43 -19.44 -8.10
C LYS A 523 22.46 -17.97 -8.44
N MET A 524 21.36 -17.29 -8.20
CA MET A 524 21.23 -15.86 -8.47
C MET A 524 21.21 -15.07 -7.17
N GLU A 525 21.32 -13.73 -7.29
CA GLU A 525 21.18 -12.82 -6.16
C GLU A 525 19.76 -12.77 -5.65
N GLU A 526 19.57 -12.39 -4.41
CA GLU A 526 18.27 -12.28 -3.76
C GLU A 526 17.34 -11.33 -4.54
N GLY A 527 16.09 -11.77 -4.72
CA GLY A 527 15.07 -11.03 -5.46
C GLY A 527 15.08 -11.21 -6.97
N PHE A 528 16.01 -12.02 -7.51
CA PHE A 528 16.04 -12.32 -8.94
C PHE A 528 14.82 -13.14 -9.40
N GLY A 529 14.35 -14.06 -8.56
CA GLY A 529 13.24 -14.94 -8.86
C GLY A 529 13.63 -16.16 -9.72
N TYR A 530 13.00 -16.33 -10.87
CA TYR A 530 13.23 -17.47 -11.76
C TYR A 530 13.44 -17.05 -13.20
N GLU A 531 14.49 -17.55 -13.83
CA GLU A 531 14.77 -17.38 -15.26
C GLU A 531 15.02 -18.73 -15.93
N PHE A 532 14.36 -18.96 -17.07
CA PHE A 532 14.63 -20.11 -17.93
C PHE A 532 15.29 -19.68 -19.23
N VAL A 533 16.43 -20.29 -19.54
CA VAL A 533 17.20 -20.04 -20.76
C VAL A 533 17.25 -21.29 -21.62
N ASN A 534 16.80 -21.15 -22.86
CA ASN A 534 16.95 -22.20 -23.85
C ASN A 534 18.24 -22.02 -24.66
N ALA A 535 19.21 -22.91 -24.42
CA ALA A 535 20.50 -22.98 -25.12
C ALA A 535 20.65 -24.24 -25.99
N ILE A 536 19.57 -24.88 -26.38
CA ILE A 536 19.60 -26.08 -27.24
C ILE A 536 20.15 -25.73 -28.61
N VAL A 537 21.14 -26.52 -29.04
CA VAL A 537 21.75 -26.44 -30.37
C VAL A 537 21.55 -27.76 -31.11
N GLY A 538 21.37 -27.65 -32.41
CA GLY A 538 21.30 -28.85 -33.28
C GLY A 538 20.00 -29.67 -33.21
N GLY A 539 18.95 -29.17 -32.49
CA GLY A 539 17.62 -29.82 -32.45
C GLY A 539 17.57 -31.13 -31.66
N VAL A 540 18.49 -31.34 -30.73
CA VAL A 540 18.55 -32.52 -29.84
C VAL A 540 17.29 -32.67 -28.98
N VAL A 541 16.61 -31.57 -28.72
CA VAL A 541 15.26 -31.52 -28.16
C VAL A 541 14.37 -30.72 -29.12
N PRO A 542 13.27 -31.28 -29.65
CA PRO A 542 12.32 -30.53 -30.47
C PRO A 542 11.74 -29.32 -29.76
N LYS A 543 11.59 -28.21 -30.51
CA LYS A 543 11.11 -26.93 -29.96
C LYS A 543 9.78 -27.01 -29.22
N GLU A 544 8.89 -27.89 -29.68
CA GLU A 544 7.56 -28.13 -29.13
C GLU A 544 7.59 -28.65 -27.68
N TYR A 545 8.68 -29.33 -27.25
CA TYR A 545 8.79 -29.90 -25.91
C TYR A 545 9.48 -28.97 -24.91
N ILE A 546 10.13 -27.90 -25.37
CA ILE A 546 10.84 -26.96 -24.49
C ILE A 546 9.92 -26.28 -23.48
N PRO A 547 8.72 -25.78 -23.86
CA PRO A 547 7.79 -25.23 -22.88
C PRO A 547 7.32 -26.24 -21.84
N SER A 548 7.22 -27.51 -22.19
CA SER A 548 6.84 -28.59 -21.28
C SER A 548 7.94 -28.91 -20.29
N ILE A 549 9.21 -28.79 -20.69
CA ILE A 549 10.37 -28.92 -19.77
C ILE A 549 10.35 -27.78 -18.76
N ASP A 550 10.22 -26.54 -19.23
CA ASP A 550 10.15 -25.36 -18.36
C ASP A 550 9.00 -25.45 -17.36
N LYS A 551 7.81 -25.83 -17.83
CA LYS A 551 6.65 -26.06 -16.93
C LYS A 551 6.94 -27.13 -15.88
N GLY A 552 7.61 -28.23 -16.25
CA GLY A 552 8.01 -29.26 -15.31
C GLY A 552 9.04 -28.79 -14.28
N ILE A 553 9.95 -27.93 -14.69
CA ILE A 553 10.91 -27.27 -13.80
C ILE A 553 10.20 -26.36 -12.81
N GLN A 554 9.32 -25.46 -13.28
CA GLN A 554 8.59 -24.51 -12.43
C GLN A 554 7.71 -25.24 -11.39
N GLU A 555 7.01 -26.30 -11.79
CA GLU A 555 6.20 -27.10 -10.87
C GLU A 555 7.06 -27.78 -9.79
N ALA A 556 8.26 -28.25 -10.14
CA ALA A 556 9.18 -28.84 -9.18
C ALA A 556 9.82 -27.80 -8.25
N LEU A 557 10.11 -26.60 -8.76
CA LEU A 557 10.60 -25.48 -7.94
C LEU A 557 9.59 -25.06 -6.89
N ASN A 558 8.29 -25.17 -7.17
CA ASN A 558 7.25 -24.85 -6.20
C ASN A 558 7.19 -25.80 -5.00
N THR A 559 7.76 -27.00 -5.12
CA THR A 559 7.77 -28.01 -4.05
C THR A 559 9.14 -28.20 -3.40
N GLY A 560 10.18 -27.61 -3.94
CA GLY A 560 11.55 -27.72 -3.42
C GLY A 560 12.08 -29.15 -3.30
N VAL A 561 13.15 -29.31 -2.53
CA VAL A 561 13.81 -30.62 -2.30
C VAL A 561 14.27 -30.85 -0.85
N ILE A 562 14.21 -29.84 0.02
CA ILE A 562 14.59 -29.92 1.44
C ILE A 562 13.38 -30.26 2.30
N ALA A 563 12.39 -29.38 2.30
CA ALA A 563 11.24 -29.45 3.19
C ALA A 563 9.90 -29.11 2.51
N GLY A 564 9.87 -29.05 1.18
CA GLY A 564 8.65 -28.81 0.40
C GLY A 564 8.33 -27.35 0.13
N PHE A 565 9.29 -26.43 0.31
CA PHE A 565 9.08 -25.00 0.09
C PHE A 565 9.51 -24.54 -1.31
N PRO A 566 8.89 -23.47 -1.84
CA PRO A 566 9.27 -22.93 -3.14
C PRO A 566 10.75 -22.50 -3.19
N VAL A 567 11.40 -22.82 -4.30
CA VAL A 567 12.79 -22.43 -4.57
C VAL A 567 12.80 -21.07 -5.25
N LEU A 568 13.66 -20.17 -4.77
CA LEU A 568 13.84 -18.81 -5.29
C LEU A 568 15.26 -18.60 -5.82
N ASP A 569 15.40 -17.54 -6.61
CA ASP A 569 16.68 -16.97 -7.06
C ASP A 569 17.58 -17.95 -7.78
N VAL A 570 16.98 -18.57 -8.80
CA VAL A 570 17.66 -19.54 -9.64
C VAL A 570 17.45 -19.26 -11.13
N LYS A 571 18.53 -19.45 -11.88
CA LYS A 571 18.50 -19.44 -13.34
C LYS A 571 18.78 -20.84 -13.85
N VAL A 572 17.93 -21.31 -14.75
CA VAL A 572 18.02 -22.66 -15.33
C VAL A 572 18.26 -22.55 -16.81
N THR A 573 19.37 -23.12 -17.27
CA THR A 573 19.72 -23.18 -18.68
C THR A 573 19.57 -24.60 -19.20
N LEU A 574 18.63 -24.82 -20.14
CA LEU A 574 18.50 -26.07 -20.86
C LEU A 574 19.46 -26.07 -22.04
N PHE A 575 20.49 -26.95 -22.03
CA PHE A 575 21.53 -26.92 -23.06
C PHE A 575 21.71 -28.23 -23.83
N ASP A 576 21.19 -29.37 -23.31
CA ASP A 576 21.29 -30.66 -23.96
C ASP A 576 20.07 -31.53 -23.63
N GLY A 577 19.93 -32.66 -24.32
CA GLY A 577 18.89 -33.66 -24.13
C GLY A 577 18.83 -34.63 -25.27
N SER A 578 17.78 -35.48 -25.28
CA SER A 578 17.50 -36.35 -26.40
C SER A 578 16.02 -36.70 -26.47
N TYR A 579 15.54 -37.06 -27.65
CA TYR A 579 14.17 -37.43 -27.86
C TYR A 579 14.09 -38.78 -28.61
N HIS A 580 12.93 -39.39 -28.57
CA HIS A 580 12.63 -40.62 -29.32
C HIS A 580 11.43 -40.34 -30.23
N GLU A 581 11.55 -40.62 -31.53
CA GLU A 581 10.54 -40.25 -32.54
C GLU A 581 9.13 -40.75 -32.26
N VAL A 582 9.00 -41.89 -31.57
CA VAL A 582 7.70 -42.53 -31.30
C VAL A 582 7.22 -42.34 -29.85
N ASP A 583 8.16 -42.38 -28.90
CA ASP A 583 7.83 -42.46 -27.46
C ASP A 583 7.93 -41.10 -26.74
N SER A 584 8.41 -40.05 -27.42
CA SER A 584 8.48 -38.71 -26.82
C SER A 584 7.09 -38.06 -26.80
N SER A 585 6.83 -37.33 -25.71
CA SER A 585 5.60 -36.59 -25.50
C SER A 585 5.85 -35.41 -24.58
N GLU A 586 4.98 -34.41 -24.63
CA GLU A 586 5.01 -33.23 -23.71
C GLU A 586 5.01 -33.66 -22.22
N ALA A 587 4.18 -34.64 -21.87
CA ALA A 587 4.11 -35.19 -20.53
C ALA A 587 5.43 -35.85 -20.08
N ALA A 588 6.11 -36.57 -20.96
CA ALA A 588 7.38 -37.21 -20.66
C ALA A 588 8.49 -36.15 -20.46
N PHE A 589 8.52 -35.10 -21.27
CA PHE A 589 9.47 -34.02 -21.14
C PHE A 589 9.18 -33.13 -19.93
N LYS A 590 7.94 -32.93 -19.55
CA LYS A 590 7.56 -32.27 -18.30
C LYS A 590 8.11 -33.02 -17.09
N ILE A 591 7.98 -34.35 -17.06
CA ILE A 591 8.55 -35.18 -16.00
C ILE A 591 10.09 -35.14 -16.04
N ALA A 592 10.70 -35.20 -17.24
CA ALA A 592 12.14 -35.08 -17.38
C ALA A 592 12.68 -33.73 -16.85
N GLY A 593 12.00 -32.60 -17.12
CA GLY A 593 12.31 -31.30 -16.58
C GLY A 593 12.24 -31.27 -15.06
N SER A 594 11.19 -31.83 -14.47
CA SER A 594 11.04 -31.97 -13.02
C SER A 594 12.16 -32.83 -12.39
N MET A 595 12.55 -33.92 -13.06
CA MET A 595 13.65 -34.76 -12.58
C MET A 595 15.00 -34.05 -12.67
N ALA A 596 15.26 -33.33 -13.78
CA ALA A 596 16.50 -32.61 -13.98
C ALA A 596 16.73 -31.52 -12.91
N ILE A 597 15.71 -30.71 -12.63
CA ILE A 597 15.83 -29.65 -11.62
C ILE A 597 15.97 -30.20 -10.20
N LYS A 598 15.27 -31.29 -9.88
CA LYS A 598 15.44 -31.95 -8.57
C LYS A 598 16.83 -32.55 -8.39
N ASP A 599 17.43 -33.09 -9.46
CA ASP A 599 18.81 -33.56 -9.46
C ASP A 599 19.80 -32.38 -9.30
N ALA A 600 19.55 -31.28 -10.03
CA ALA A 600 20.35 -30.08 -9.91
C ALA A 600 20.33 -29.49 -8.50
N LEU A 601 19.16 -29.32 -7.92
CA LEU A 601 19.01 -28.80 -6.56
C LEU A 601 19.68 -29.69 -5.53
N LYS A 602 19.53 -31.01 -5.60
CA LYS A 602 20.22 -31.92 -4.68
C LYS A 602 21.74 -31.82 -4.78
N LYS A 603 22.29 -31.57 -5.97
CA LYS A 603 23.73 -31.40 -6.21
C LYS A 603 24.24 -30.02 -5.78
N SER A 604 23.37 -29.02 -5.71
CA SER A 604 23.76 -27.65 -5.36
C SER A 604 23.93 -27.40 -3.88
N ASP A 605 23.79 -28.39 -3.03
CA ASP A 605 23.76 -28.23 -1.56
C ASP A 605 22.71 -27.19 -1.14
N PRO A 606 21.42 -27.47 -1.40
CA PRO A 606 20.35 -26.49 -1.29
C PRO A 606 20.21 -25.97 0.12
N GLN A 607 19.83 -24.70 0.26
CA GLN A 607 19.66 -24.00 1.52
C GLN A 607 18.19 -23.68 1.79
N LEU A 608 17.76 -23.90 3.03
CA LEU A 608 16.47 -23.40 3.51
C LEU A 608 16.64 -21.92 3.89
N LEU A 609 15.74 -21.09 3.43
CA LEU A 609 15.70 -19.67 3.72
C LEU A 609 14.56 -19.36 4.68
N GLU A 610 14.86 -18.56 5.70
CA GLU A 610 13.87 -17.99 6.61
C GLU A 610 13.65 -16.50 6.35
N PRO A 611 12.42 -15.98 6.46
CA PRO A 611 12.15 -14.56 6.28
C PRO A 611 12.70 -13.79 7.49
N ILE A 612 13.50 -12.76 7.19
CA ILE A 612 14.05 -11.82 8.15
C ILE A 612 13.21 -10.56 8.12
N MET A 613 12.90 -10.06 9.31
CA MET A 613 12.10 -8.86 9.49
C MET A 613 12.98 -7.72 9.98
N ALA A 614 12.86 -6.56 9.36
CA ALA A 614 13.32 -5.31 9.92
C ALA A 614 12.39 -4.91 11.06
N VAL A 615 12.95 -4.84 12.25
CA VAL A 615 12.23 -4.53 13.49
C VAL A 615 12.73 -3.20 14.01
N GLU A 616 11.84 -2.27 14.23
CA GLU A 616 12.14 -1.02 14.91
C GLU A 616 11.33 -0.97 16.21
N VAL A 617 12.02 -0.77 17.32
CA VAL A 617 11.38 -0.67 18.64
C VAL A 617 11.68 0.69 19.23
N GLU A 618 10.62 1.46 19.48
CA GLU A 618 10.71 2.71 20.21
C GLU A 618 10.35 2.47 21.67
N THR A 619 11.29 2.79 22.58
CA THR A 619 11.15 2.50 24.00
C THR A 619 11.77 3.62 24.85
N PRO A 620 11.21 3.91 26.03
CA PRO A 620 11.90 4.76 27.01
C PRO A 620 13.28 4.19 27.37
N GLU A 621 14.24 5.06 27.60
CA GLU A 621 15.65 4.69 27.88
C GLU A 621 15.80 3.63 28.98
N GLN A 622 14.98 3.70 30.00
CA GLN A 622 15.00 2.75 31.13
C GLN A 622 14.72 1.28 30.75
N TYR A 623 14.03 1.01 29.64
CA TYR A 623 13.75 -0.34 29.16
C TYR A 623 14.63 -0.79 28.00
N MET A 624 15.52 0.08 27.52
CA MET A 624 16.36 -0.18 26.35
C MET A 624 17.15 -1.49 26.48
N GLY A 625 17.77 -1.71 27.66
CA GLY A 625 18.56 -2.92 27.91
C GLY A 625 17.74 -4.21 27.82
N ASP A 626 16.52 -4.20 28.40
CA ASP A 626 15.63 -5.34 28.40
C ASP A 626 15.12 -5.65 26.98
N VAL A 627 14.77 -4.61 26.22
CA VAL A 627 14.34 -4.73 24.82
C VAL A 627 15.44 -5.29 23.94
N MET A 628 16.68 -4.78 24.06
CA MET A 628 17.83 -5.29 23.31
C MET A 628 18.14 -6.73 23.68
N GLY A 629 18.07 -7.07 24.98
CA GLY A 629 18.25 -8.43 25.47
C GLY A 629 17.21 -9.39 24.91
N ASN A 630 15.93 -8.97 24.86
CA ASN A 630 14.85 -9.76 24.30
C ASN A 630 15.03 -9.98 22.78
N LEU A 631 15.31 -8.92 22.01
CA LEU A 631 15.56 -9.04 20.57
C LEU A 631 16.77 -9.95 20.27
N SER A 632 17.86 -9.82 21.04
CA SER A 632 19.04 -10.69 20.89
C SER A 632 18.71 -12.14 21.24
N GLY A 633 17.92 -12.38 22.28
CA GLY A 633 17.41 -13.71 22.63
C GLY A 633 16.54 -14.37 21.56
N ARG A 634 15.90 -13.55 20.71
CA ARG A 634 15.14 -13.94 19.53
C ARG A 634 15.96 -14.04 18.25
N ARG A 635 17.26 -14.29 18.37
CA ARG A 635 18.21 -14.36 17.26
C ARG A 635 18.32 -13.03 16.48
N GLY A 636 17.86 -11.93 17.09
CA GLY A 636 17.90 -10.60 16.48
C GLY A 636 19.31 -10.05 16.39
N LYS A 637 19.65 -9.49 15.25
CA LYS A 637 20.89 -8.77 14.98
C LYS A 637 20.61 -7.28 15.10
N ILE A 638 21.09 -6.66 16.17
CA ILE A 638 20.94 -5.22 16.37
C ILE A 638 21.80 -4.49 15.34
N GLU A 639 21.18 -3.62 14.54
CA GLU A 639 21.85 -2.83 13.51
C GLU A 639 22.24 -1.44 13.99
N GLY A 640 21.44 -0.85 14.88
CA GLY A 640 21.70 0.48 15.37
C GLY A 640 20.74 0.94 16.45
N MET A 641 21.10 2.05 17.04
CA MET A 641 20.24 2.78 17.99
C MET A 641 20.30 4.27 17.67
N GLU A 642 19.16 4.92 17.86
CA GLU A 642 19.00 6.34 17.62
C GLU A 642 18.36 6.99 18.86
N ASP A 643 18.92 8.12 19.27
CA ASP A 643 18.39 8.89 20.37
C ASP A 643 17.24 9.78 19.89
N ARG A 644 16.11 9.69 20.56
CA ARG A 644 14.98 10.59 20.42
C ARG A 644 14.76 11.38 21.70
N LYS A 645 14.07 12.53 21.62
CA LYS A 645 13.89 13.45 22.77
C LYS A 645 13.51 12.77 24.09
N ASN A 646 12.66 11.74 24.08
CA ASN A 646 12.17 11.04 25.27
C ASN A 646 12.19 9.50 25.13
N SER A 647 12.80 8.99 24.08
CA SER A 647 12.82 7.55 23.76
C SER A 647 14.11 7.17 23.05
N LYS A 648 14.33 5.88 22.93
CA LYS A 648 15.40 5.28 22.12
C LYS A 648 14.74 4.46 21.02
N LEU A 649 15.21 4.62 19.80
CA LEU A 649 14.81 3.76 18.68
C LEU A 649 15.88 2.68 18.50
N ILE A 650 15.48 1.43 18.58
CA ILE A 650 16.35 0.26 18.38
C ILE A 650 15.97 -0.35 17.04
N ARG A 651 16.96 -0.53 16.15
CA ARG A 651 16.78 -1.23 14.87
C ARG A 651 17.46 -2.59 14.94
N ALA A 652 16.73 -3.61 14.52
CA ALA A 652 17.22 -4.97 14.50
C ALA A 652 16.66 -5.75 13.31
N LYS A 653 17.41 -6.75 12.86
CA LYS A 653 16.93 -7.78 11.94
C LYS A 653 16.66 -9.06 12.72
N VAL A 654 15.43 -9.55 12.67
CA VAL A 654 15.00 -10.71 13.47
C VAL A 654 14.24 -11.68 12.57
N PRO A 655 14.51 -13.01 12.68
CA PRO A 655 13.72 -13.99 11.95
C PRO A 655 12.24 -13.94 12.35
N LEU A 656 11.34 -14.01 11.37
CA LEU A 656 9.89 -13.92 11.60
C LEU A 656 9.41 -14.98 12.60
N GLY A 657 9.95 -16.20 12.53
CA GLY A 657 9.57 -17.28 13.45
C GLY A 657 9.79 -16.95 14.93
N GLU A 658 10.75 -16.07 15.22
CA GLU A 658 11.08 -15.63 16.58
C GLU A 658 10.24 -14.42 17.04
N MET A 659 9.51 -13.77 16.11
CA MET A 659 8.71 -12.59 16.43
C MET A 659 7.30 -12.92 16.91
N PHE A 660 6.85 -14.16 16.78
CA PHE A 660 5.55 -14.56 17.31
C PHE A 660 5.45 -14.32 18.81
N GLY A 661 4.38 -13.63 19.24
CA GLY A 661 4.16 -13.26 20.64
C GLY A 661 5.01 -12.08 21.14
N TYR A 662 5.86 -11.48 20.26
CA TYR A 662 6.73 -10.36 20.66
C TYR A 662 5.96 -9.15 21.20
N ALA A 663 4.80 -8.83 20.62
CA ALA A 663 3.95 -7.73 21.09
C ALA A 663 3.57 -7.86 22.57
N THR A 664 3.23 -9.08 22.98
CA THR A 664 2.87 -9.38 24.37
C THR A 664 4.06 -9.25 25.31
N ASP A 665 5.23 -9.80 24.89
CA ASP A 665 6.45 -9.72 25.67
C ASP A 665 6.94 -8.27 25.81
N LEU A 666 6.92 -7.49 24.73
CA LEU A 666 7.32 -6.09 24.74
C LEU A 666 6.43 -5.26 25.68
N ARG A 667 5.10 -5.43 25.60
CA ARG A 667 4.13 -4.76 26.49
C ARG A 667 4.37 -5.11 27.95
N SER A 668 4.63 -6.37 28.24
CA SER A 668 4.91 -6.85 29.59
C SER A 668 6.21 -6.23 30.15
N GLN A 669 7.28 -6.23 29.37
CA GLN A 669 8.59 -5.72 29.78
C GLN A 669 8.60 -4.19 29.94
N THR A 670 7.85 -3.47 29.11
CA THR A 670 7.89 -2.00 29.06
C THR A 670 6.68 -1.34 29.71
N GLN A 671 5.82 -2.11 30.36
CA GLN A 671 4.57 -1.62 30.95
C GLN A 671 3.67 -0.91 29.92
N GLY A 672 3.68 -1.40 28.67
CA GLY A 672 2.92 -0.83 27.55
C GLY A 672 3.48 0.49 26.99
N ARG A 673 4.70 0.91 27.39
CA ARG A 673 5.29 2.18 26.98
C ARG A 673 6.13 2.11 25.73
N ALA A 674 6.42 0.92 25.22
CA ALA A 674 7.14 0.73 23.97
C ALA A 674 6.18 0.36 22.85
N SER A 675 6.54 0.79 21.66
CA SER A 675 5.92 0.39 20.41
C SER A 675 6.95 -0.27 19.50
N TYR A 676 6.49 -1.10 18.57
CA TYR A 676 7.36 -1.68 17.55
C TYR A 676 6.69 -1.70 16.19
N THR A 677 7.51 -1.74 15.16
CA THR A 677 7.09 -1.99 13.78
C THR A 677 7.86 -3.17 13.25
N LEU A 678 7.24 -3.92 12.35
CA LEU A 678 7.77 -5.12 11.76
C LEU A 678 7.56 -5.03 10.25
N GLN A 679 8.65 -5.12 9.48
CA GLN A 679 8.59 -5.12 8.03
C GLN A 679 9.42 -6.28 7.48
N PHE A 680 8.96 -6.89 6.38
CA PHE A 680 9.78 -7.85 5.67
C PHE A 680 11.03 -7.15 5.10
N ASP A 681 12.20 -7.71 5.36
CA ASP A 681 13.47 -7.19 4.87
C ASP A 681 14.02 -8.10 3.74
N SER A 682 14.29 -9.37 4.06
CA SER A 682 15.02 -10.28 3.19
C SER A 682 14.74 -11.73 3.55
N TYR A 683 15.23 -12.65 2.72
CA TYR A 683 15.35 -14.06 3.05
C TYR A 683 16.81 -14.41 3.33
N GLU A 684 17.13 -14.96 4.51
CA GLU A 684 18.48 -15.40 4.86
C GLU A 684 18.52 -16.93 5.11
N PRO A 685 19.69 -17.58 4.92
CA PRO A 685 19.84 -18.99 5.20
C PRO A 685 19.56 -19.33 6.67
N ALA A 686 18.62 -20.26 6.88
CA ALA A 686 18.24 -20.72 8.21
C ALA A 686 19.37 -21.55 8.85
N PRO A 687 19.61 -21.41 10.16
CA PRO A 687 20.55 -22.25 10.89
C PRO A 687 20.14 -23.73 10.86
N LYS A 688 21.14 -24.62 10.97
CA LYS A 688 20.91 -26.07 10.90
C LYS A 688 19.86 -26.56 11.90
N SER A 689 19.79 -26.00 13.12
CA SER A 689 18.76 -26.34 14.11
C SER A 689 17.34 -26.09 13.64
N ILE A 690 17.13 -24.98 12.92
CA ILE A 690 15.83 -24.65 12.33
C ILE A 690 15.53 -25.55 11.14
N VAL A 691 16.53 -25.83 10.28
CA VAL A 691 16.37 -26.77 9.17
C VAL A 691 15.92 -28.14 9.68
N ASP A 692 16.60 -28.68 10.71
CA ASP A 692 16.26 -29.97 11.30
C ASP A 692 14.85 -29.98 11.92
N GLU A 693 14.46 -28.89 12.59
CA GLU A 693 13.11 -28.73 13.14
C GLU A 693 12.03 -28.71 12.04
N VAL A 694 12.25 -27.91 11.01
CA VAL A 694 11.31 -27.77 9.90
C VAL A 694 11.17 -29.08 9.13
N MET A 695 12.29 -29.77 8.86
CA MET A 695 12.25 -31.09 8.22
C MET A 695 11.50 -32.11 9.06
N SER A 696 11.67 -32.10 10.39
CA SER A 696 10.97 -33.05 11.27
C SER A 696 9.46 -32.83 11.33
N LYS A 697 8.99 -31.58 11.11
CA LYS A 697 7.55 -31.24 11.09
C LYS A 697 6.89 -31.58 9.75
N ASN A 698 7.67 -31.61 8.66
CA ASN A 698 7.19 -31.88 7.32
C ASN A 698 7.44 -33.34 6.85
N ALA A 699 8.09 -34.18 7.67
CA ALA A 699 8.29 -35.61 7.45
C ALA A 699 7.13 -36.40 8.05
#